data_b6e6885ca90003ab1a40b5e6523e4141
#
_entry.id   b6e6885ca90003ab1a40b5e6523e4141
#
_cell.length_a   1.000
_cell.length_b   1.000
_cell.length_c   1.000
_cell.angle_alpha   90.00
_cell.angle_beta   90.00
_cell.angle_gamma   90.00
#
_symmetry.space_group_name_H-M   'P 1'
#
loop_
_entity.id
_entity.type
_entity.pdbx_description
1 polymer ?
#
loop_
_entity_poly.entity_id
_entity_poly.type
_entity_poly.pdbx_seq_one_letter_code
_entity_poly.pdbx_strand_id
1 'polypeptide(L)'
;VDTAFEGLWHSGTTSRFLVADEVGLGKTLVAKGVIARTIEHLRSLGEKRIDIVYICSNQTIARQNLLKLKEFADGHEESADRLTKLVGAQGLRPDGVNVISLTPGTSFSFGHRSGRFDERALLYAVVQLMWPRGADFLRKAGAKRIFFYGIGNNQARELSRSRLSQEAAAWRDRIGPAAVTVLRDLFREARIEREENGRPSIWDEMRELEPAFARRSELLPAELEQRQALLGELRQLLARAGVNLLRPDLVIMDEFQRFADLLDPRSDDQAAQLLRTFISAEHPDNVAPTKVLLLSATPYRWFDSSGQGSHHSDFLSTLRFLHGGDQDPVDRTEQALANLRASLRSASPSGSGAAEAAELASIELRRVMVRTERLSSTPDRNGMLCEVREDINVEQLDIEGYLAAERLAERLQSPGVVELWKTAPWIANIGDNYKVTDRLGQRVERDRSKFMWNDPSLLDINAVSSFAEIPIPSPRLRWLIHRIVGAGWHRLVWMPPSRPYYATQNEFDLAARSGITKQLVFSSWRIAPKAIALGLTYAAEQQIYGPGRSPSEEDTEWSATRYRSQERTLLDLKVTSEGRADSLTSFMLAAPFSGLAALIDPLSLGNSADGALHTLQEVRSAAASIISAQLAAFDIPPAAAAGDVRWFVYAARLLSPADDSWWASAHPSSFAGDDTKERRALQAHIGEVASITQPSGPPPLDLVEVLVDLALARP
;
A
#
# COMPACT_ATOMS: atom_id res chain seq x y z
N VAL A 1 20.12 -6.10 -12.89
CA VAL A 1 19.10 -6.87 -13.62
C VAL A 1 19.75 -8.09 -14.26
N ASP A 2 20.75 -7.90 -15.12
CA ASP A 2 21.37 -8.98 -15.89
C ASP A 2 21.93 -10.08 -15.00
N THR A 3 22.71 -9.74 -13.99
CA THR A 3 23.25 -10.71 -13.02
C THR A 3 22.16 -11.56 -12.34
N ALA A 4 21.04 -10.94 -11.97
CA ALA A 4 19.93 -11.67 -11.35
C ALA A 4 19.22 -12.57 -12.37
N PHE A 5 19.02 -12.09 -13.59
CA PHE A 5 18.42 -12.88 -14.65
C PHE A 5 19.30 -14.08 -15.03
N GLU A 6 20.61 -13.85 -15.27
CA GLU A 6 21.57 -14.91 -15.57
C GLU A 6 21.65 -15.95 -14.45
N GLY A 7 21.63 -15.48 -13.17
CA GLY A 7 21.60 -16.37 -12.00
C GLY A 7 20.37 -17.24 -11.94
N LEU A 8 19.20 -16.75 -12.37
CA LEU A 8 17.94 -17.48 -12.37
C LEU A 8 17.82 -18.46 -13.56
N TRP A 9 18.27 -18.06 -14.75
CA TRP A 9 17.94 -18.77 -15.99
C TRP A 9 19.10 -19.54 -16.60
N HIS A 10 20.36 -19.09 -16.41
CA HIS A 10 21.51 -19.65 -17.13
C HIS A 10 22.61 -20.23 -16.23
N SER A 11 22.60 -19.96 -14.91
CA SER A 11 23.68 -20.42 -14.02
C SER A 11 23.74 -21.95 -13.83
N GLY A 12 22.66 -22.66 -14.16
CA GLY A 12 22.59 -24.11 -14.07
C GLY A 12 22.64 -24.70 -12.63
N THR A 13 22.88 -23.86 -11.63
CA THR A 13 23.05 -24.30 -10.24
C THR A 13 21.75 -24.34 -9.46
N THR A 14 20.91 -23.31 -9.60
CA THR A 14 19.60 -23.27 -8.92
C THR A 14 18.59 -22.43 -9.69
N SER A 15 17.31 -22.60 -9.40
CA SER A 15 16.23 -21.75 -9.90
C SER A 15 15.92 -20.57 -8.97
N ARG A 16 16.84 -20.23 -8.05
CA ARG A 16 16.61 -19.26 -6.97
C ARG A 16 17.77 -18.30 -6.86
N PHE A 17 17.47 -17.01 -6.72
CA PHE A 17 18.50 -15.97 -6.66
C PHE A 17 18.12 -14.85 -5.69
N LEU A 18 19.09 -14.27 -4.99
CA LEU A 18 18.90 -13.18 -4.04
C LEU A 18 19.54 -11.89 -4.54
N VAL A 19 18.75 -10.81 -4.61
CA VAL A 19 19.24 -9.44 -4.76
C VAL A 19 19.24 -8.77 -3.39
N ALA A 20 20.44 -8.52 -2.88
CA ALA A 20 20.70 -8.01 -1.54
C ALA A 20 21.15 -6.54 -1.53
N ASP A 21 20.65 -5.74 -2.45
CA ASP A 21 21.01 -4.33 -2.62
C ASP A 21 20.62 -3.48 -1.42
N GLU A 22 21.42 -2.45 -1.11
CA GLU A 22 21.10 -1.49 -0.05
C GLU A 22 19.76 -0.78 -0.28
N VAL A 23 19.20 -0.20 0.80
CA VAL A 23 17.95 0.58 0.74
C VAL A 23 18.11 1.76 -0.22
N GLY A 24 17.12 1.97 -1.09
CA GLY A 24 17.10 3.10 -2.01
C GLY A 24 17.81 2.86 -3.35
N LEU A 25 18.45 1.70 -3.57
CA LEU A 25 19.09 1.38 -4.85
C LEU A 25 18.14 0.80 -5.92
N GLY A 26 16.84 0.93 -5.74
CA GLY A 26 15.88 0.60 -6.77
C GLY A 26 15.58 -0.90 -6.92
N LYS A 27 15.55 -1.68 -5.84
CA LYS A 27 15.18 -3.12 -5.90
C LYS A 27 13.92 -3.41 -6.70
N THR A 28 12.90 -2.54 -6.60
CA THR A 28 11.68 -2.66 -7.40
C THR A 28 11.96 -2.49 -8.90
N LEU A 29 12.92 -1.65 -9.30
CA LEU A 29 13.34 -1.51 -10.70
C LEU A 29 14.09 -2.76 -11.17
N VAL A 30 14.91 -3.35 -10.31
CA VAL A 30 15.56 -4.64 -10.60
C VAL A 30 14.50 -5.72 -10.82
N ALA A 31 13.48 -5.79 -9.95
CA ALA A 31 12.36 -6.72 -10.13
C ALA A 31 11.66 -6.52 -11.48
N LYS A 32 11.34 -5.27 -11.84
CA LYS A 32 10.75 -4.94 -13.15
C LYS A 32 11.61 -5.42 -14.32
N GLY A 33 12.90 -5.14 -14.28
CA GLY A 33 13.83 -5.57 -15.32
C GLY A 33 13.94 -7.10 -15.44
N VAL A 34 13.93 -7.82 -14.30
CA VAL A 34 13.90 -9.29 -14.30
C VAL A 34 12.58 -9.82 -14.85
N ILE A 35 11.44 -9.22 -14.50
CA ILE A 35 10.12 -9.56 -15.07
C ILE A 35 10.14 -9.42 -16.59
N ALA A 36 10.57 -8.26 -17.11
CA ALA A 36 10.59 -7.99 -18.53
C ALA A 36 11.45 -9.03 -19.30
N ARG A 37 12.65 -9.31 -18.81
CA ARG A 37 13.54 -10.31 -19.42
C ARG A 37 12.99 -11.74 -19.29
N THR A 38 12.33 -12.07 -18.21
CA THR A 38 11.67 -13.37 -18.01
C THR A 38 10.55 -13.56 -19.02
N ILE A 39 9.71 -12.55 -19.21
CA ILE A 39 8.63 -12.59 -20.21
C ILE A 39 9.19 -12.78 -21.62
N GLU A 40 10.21 -12.00 -22.00
CA GLU A 40 10.85 -12.10 -23.30
C GLU A 40 11.46 -13.50 -23.51
N HIS A 41 12.16 -14.01 -22.51
CA HIS A 41 12.77 -15.34 -22.54
C HIS A 41 11.72 -16.46 -22.70
N LEU A 42 10.68 -16.47 -21.88
CA LEU A 42 9.65 -17.49 -21.92
C LEU A 42 8.85 -17.45 -23.24
N ARG A 43 8.57 -16.25 -23.76
CA ARG A 43 7.95 -16.09 -25.08
C ARG A 43 8.84 -16.63 -26.20
N SER A 44 10.17 -16.46 -26.12
CA SER A 44 11.13 -17.04 -27.08
C SER A 44 11.13 -18.56 -27.04
N LEU A 45 10.80 -19.17 -25.91
CA LEU A 45 10.63 -20.61 -25.75
C LEU A 45 9.25 -21.12 -26.15
N GLY A 46 8.35 -20.23 -26.58
CA GLY A 46 7.00 -20.57 -27.05
C GLY A 46 5.94 -20.61 -25.94
N GLU A 47 6.28 -20.17 -24.71
CA GLU A 47 5.31 -20.12 -23.59
C GLU A 47 4.24 -19.06 -23.87
N LYS A 48 2.96 -19.50 -23.86
CA LYS A 48 1.83 -18.61 -24.12
C LYS A 48 1.29 -17.97 -22.86
N ARG A 49 1.23 -18.74 -21.76
CA ARG A 49 0.76 -18.28 -20.46
C ARG A 49 1.95 -18.09 -19.53
N ILE A 50 2.11 -16.90 -18.99
CA ILE A 50 3.20 -16.54 -18.09
C ILE A 50 2.57 -16.03 -16.78
N ASP A 51 2.82 -16.73 -15.70
CA ASP A 51 2.30 -16.38 -14.37
C ASP A 51 3.43 -15.82 -13.48
N ILE A 52 3.34 -14.54 -13.13
CA ILE A 52 4.30 -13.85 -12.26
C ILE A 52 3.63 -13.56 -10.92
N VAL A 53 4.25 -14.01 -9.84
CA VAL A 53 3.73 -13.82 -8.49
C VAL A 53 4.67 -12.93 -7.69
N TYR A 54 4.11 -11.84 -7.16
CA TYR A 54 4.81 -10.89 -6.31
C TYR A 54 4.33 -11.03 -4.86
N ILE A 55 5.21 -11.42 -3.95
CA ILE A 55 4.92 -11.63 -2.54
C ILE A 55 5.59 -10.52 -1.73
N CYS A 56 4.80 -9.77 -0.94
CA CYS A 56 5.29 -8.70 -0.09
C CYS A 56 4.62 -8.75 1.29
N SER A 57 5.35 -8.39 2.34
CA SER A 57 4.88 -8.47 3.73
C SER A 57 3.71 -7.54 4.05
N ASN A 58 3.49 -6.46 3.29
CA ASN A 58 2.48 -5.44 3.55
C ASN A 58 1.52 -5.27 2.37
N GLN A 59 0.22 -5.40 2.62
CA GLN A 59 -0.85 -5.27 1.62
C GLN A 59 -0.85 -3.91 0.88
N THR A 60 -0.57 -2.82 1.61
CA THR A 60 -0.54 -1.48 1.00
C THR A 60 0.63 -1.35 0.03
N ILE A 61 1.81 -1.82 0.45
CA ILE A 61 3.01 -1.84 -0.40
C ILE A 61 2.80 -2.80 -1.59
N ALA A 62 2.20 -3.96 -1.33
CA ALA A 62 1.87 -4.92 -2.37
C ALA A 62 0.99 -4.31 -3.46
N ARG A 63 -0.07 -3.57 -3.08
CA ARG A 63 -0.94 -2.85 -4.03
C ARG A 63 -0.20 -1.75 -4.79
N GLN A 64 0.61 -0.94 -4.11
CA GLN A 64 1.41 0.11 -4.77
C GLN A 64 2.41 -0.46 -5.78
N ASN A 65 3.06 -1.58 -5.42
CA ASN A 65 3.99 -2.24 -6.33
C ASN A 65 3.26 -2.94 -7.48
N LEU A 66 2.09 -3.54 -7.22
CA LEU A 66 1.25 -4.11 -8.27
C LEU A 66 0.88 -3.05 -9.32
N LEU A 67 0.49 -1.84 -8.91
CA LEU A 67 0.23 -0.74 -9.83
C LEU A 67 1.42 -0.44 -10.76
N LYS A 68 2.65 -0.53 -10.24
CA LYS A 68 3.88 -0.35 -11.02
C LYS A 68 4.20 -1.55 -11.92
N LEU A 69 3.68 -2.73 -11.61
CA LEU A 69 3.90 -3.97 -12.37
C LEU A 69 2.80 -4.24 -13.40
N LYS A 70 1.71 -3.46 -13.37
CA LYS A 70 0.59 -3.59 -14.32
C LYS A 70 0.99 -3.42 -15.78
N GLU A 71 2.02 -2.66 -16.05
CA GLU A 71 2.53 -2.46 -17.41
C GLU A 71 2.93 -3.77 -18.11
N PHE A 72 3.16 -4.84 -17.35
CA PHE A 72 3.50 -6.17 -17.86
C PHE A 72 2.30 -7.09 -18.05
N ALA A 73 1.14 -6.75 -17.49
CA ALA A 73 -0.05 -7.59 -17.54
C ALA A 73 -0.90 -7.33 -18.79
N ASP A 74 -1.26 -8.39 -19.50
CA ASP A 74 -2.07 -8.31 -20.73
C ASP A 74 -3.58 -8.21 -20.45
N GLY A 75 -4.07 -7.52 -19.43
CA GLY A 75 -5.50 -7.41 -19.22
C GLY A 75 -6.01 -6.79 -17.93
N HIS A 76 -7.34 -6.75 -17.81
CA HIS A 76 -8.05 -6.17 -16.66
C HIS A 76 -7.80 -6.93 -15.39
N GLU A 77 -7.67 -6.16 -14.30
CA GLU A 77 -7.38 -6.63 -12.97
C GLU A 77 -8.49 -7.44 -12.34
N GLU A 78 -8.18 -8.62 -11.85
CA GLU A 78 -8.60 -9.01 -10.53
C GLU A 78 -7.35 -9.30 -9.72
N SER A 79 -6.89 -8.34 -8.92
CA SER A 79 -5.84 -8.59 -7.96
C SER A 79 -6.40 -9.54 -6.89
N ALA A 80 -6.09 -10.81 -7.03
CA ALA A 80 -6.37 -11.77 -5.98
C ALA A 80 -5.44 -11.44 -4.80
N ASP A 81 -5.95 -10.74 -3.80
CA ASP A 81 -5.23 -10.40 -2.57
C ASP A 81 -4.99 -11.63 -1.65
N ARG A 82 -5.48 -12.81 -2.07
CA ARG A 82 -5.41 -14.08 -1.34
C ARG A 82 -5.46 -15.28 -2.27
N LEU A 83 -4.69 -16.32 -1.93
CA LEU A 83 -4.72 -17.61 -2.63
C LEU A 83 -6.14 -18.21 -2.72
N THR A 84 -6.92 -18.09 -1.64
CA THR A 84 -8.30 -18.59 -1.60
C THR A 84 -9.19 -18.01 -2.68
N LYS A 85 -8.97 -16.76 -3.09
CA LYS A 85 -9.78 -16.08 -4.11
C LYS A 85 -9.42 -16.44 -5.55
N LEU A 86 -8.24 -17.03 -5.78
CA LEU A 86 -7.82 -17.48 -7.11
C LEU A 86 -8.77 -18.51 -7.72
N VAL A 87 -9.46 -19.28 -6.88
CA VAL A 87 -10.48 -20.25 -7.31
C VAL A 87 -11.63 -19.58 -8.09
N GLY A 88 -11.97 -18.33 -7.76
CA GLY A 88 -13.01 -17.55 -8.44
C GLY A 88 -12.45 -16.44 -9.34
N ALA A 89 -11.15 -16.41 -9.58
CA ALA A 89 -10.53 -15.42 -10.45
C ALA A 89 -10.80 -15.77 -11.92
N GLN A 90 -11.76 -15.08 -12.53
CA GLN A 90 -11.99 -15.15 -13.97
C GLN A 90 -10.86 -14.52 -14.79
N GLY A 91 -9.88 -13.91 -14.12
CA GLY A 91 -8.84 -13.09 -14.71
C GLY A 91 -7.54 -13.79 -15.07
N LEU A 92 -7.36 -15.09 -14.73
CA LEU A 92 -6.18 -15.82 -15.20
C LEU A 92 -6.35 -16.15 -16.69
N ARG A 93 -5.59 -15.45 -17.52
CA ARG A 93 -5.63 -15.66 -18.97
C ARG A 93 -4.93 -16.96 -19.33
N PRO A 94 -5.54 -17.82 -20.13
CA PRO A 94 -4.88 -19.01 -20.64
C PRO A 94 -3.74 -18.67 -21.63
N ASP A 95 -3.82 -17.48 -22.25
CA ASP A 95 -2.80 -16.92 -23.13
C ASP A 95 -2.50 -15.48 -22.68
N GLY A 96 -1.26 -15.20 -22.31
CA GLY A 96 -0.82 -13.88 -21.88
C GLY A 96 -0.11 -13.85 -20.52
N VAL A 97 0.24 -12.66 -20.05
CA VAL A 97 0.97 -12.43 -18.80
C VAL A 97 0.00 -12.14 -17.67
N ASN A 98 0.02 -12.96 -16.64
CA ASN A 98 -0.72 -12.76 -15.39
C ASN A 98 0.22 -12.27 -14.30
N VAL A 99 -0.09 -11.15 -13.65
CA VAL A 99 0.67 -10.62 -12.52
C VAL A 99 -0.20 -10.65 -11.26
N ILE A 100 0.19 -11.45 -10.27
CA ILE A 100 -0.56 -11.71 -9.05
C ILE A 100 0.22 -11.20 -7.85
N SER A 101 -0.42 -10.44 -6.95
CA SER A 101 0.20 -9.96 -5.72
C SER A 101 -0.39 -10.65 -4.50
N LEU A 102 0.48 -11.24 -3.67
CA LEU A 102 0.10 -11.96 -2.46
C LEU A 102 0.78 -11.35 -1.22
N THR A 103 0.18 -11.53 -0.06
CA THR A 103 0.81 -11.22 1.23
C THR A 103 0.84 -12.45 2.13
N PRO A 104 1.98 -12.79 2.78
CA PRO A 104 2.12 -14.02 3.55
C PRO A 104 1.07 -14.19 4.63
N GLY A 105 0.84 -13.17 5.44
CA GLY A 105 -0.11 -13.23 6.55
C GLY A 105 -1.58 -13.38 6.16
N THR A 106 -1.95 -13.16 4.90
CA THR A 106 -3.33 -13.34 4.41
C THR A 106 -3.49 -14.51 3.46
N SER A 107 -2.41 -14.92 2.81
CA SER A 107 -2.44 -15.95 1.77
C SER A 107 -2.02 -17.32 2.26
N PHE A 108 -1.09 -17.38 3.21
CA PHE A 108 -0.53 -18.65 3.70
C PHE A 108 -0.91 -18.96 5.15
N SER A 109 -1.29 -17.97 5.97
CA SER A 109 -1.67 -18.17 7.38
C SER A 109 -3.18 -18.29 7.52
N PHE A 110 -3.67 -19.49 7.77
CA PHE A 110 -5.10 -19.79 7.93
C PHE A 110 -5.56 -19.96 9.37
N GLY A 111 -4.68 -19.82 10.37
CA GLY A 111 -4.93 -19.99 11.80
C GLY A 111 -6.38 -19.74 12.27
N HIS A 112 -6.75 -19.87 13.50
CA HIS A 112 -8.10 -19.83 14.10
C HIS A 112 -9.01 -18.61 13.74
N ARG A 113 -8.80 -17.95 12.58
CA ARG A 113 -9.61 -16.83 12.10
C ARG A 113 -10.60 -17.30 11.04
N SER A 114 -11.87 -16.96 11.24
CA SER A 114 -12.97 -17.37 10.35
C SER A 114 -12.98 -16.75 8.95
N GLY A 115 -12.01 -15.94 8.57
CA GLY A 115 -11.95 -15.24 7.27
C GLY A 115 -12.83 -13.98 7.18
N ARG A 116 -12.66 -13.20 6.11
CA ARG A 116 -13.48 -12.02 5.79
C ARG A 116 -14.84 -12.44 5.21
N PHE A 117 -15.78 -11.49 5.10
CA PHE A 117 -17.12 -11.73 4.57
C PHE A 117 -17.10 -12.31 3.15
N ASP A 118 -16.34 -11.70 2.24
CA ASP A 118 -16.16 -12.13 0.85
C ASP A 118 -15.58 -13.54 0.73
N GLU A 119 -14.59 -13.87 1.56
CA GLU A 119 -14.00 -15.20 1.62
C GLU A 119 -14.99 -16.25 2.16
N ARG A 120 -15.83 -15.88 3.14
CA ARG A 120 -16.88 -16.77 3.67
C ARG A 120 -18.00 -17.00 2.65
N ALA A 121 -18.31 -15.98 1.83
CA ALA A 121 -19.24 -16.13 0.72
C ALA A 121 -18.70 -17.11 -0.33
N LEU A 122 -17.41 -17.00 -0.64
CA LEU A 122 -16.73 -17.95 -1.53
C LEU A 122 -16.72 -19.38 -0.96
N LEU A 123 -16.39 -19.55 0.34
CA LEU A 123 -16.46 -20.86 0.99
C LEU A 123 -17.86 -21.47 0.88
N TYR A 124 -18.88 -20.68 1.13
CA TYR A 124 -20.27 -21.14 1.01
C TYR A 124 -20.62 -21.52 -0.43
N ALA A 125 -20.19 -20.77 -1.42
CA ALA A 125 -20.36 -21.09 -2.84
C ALA A 125 -19.68 -22.39 -3.23
N VAL A 126 -18.44 -22.61 -2.78
CA VAL A 126 -17.68 -23.84 -3.05
C VAL A 126 -18.34 -25.05 -2.40
N VAL A 127 -18.77 -24.92 -1.15
CA VAL A 127 -19.49 -26.01 -0.46
C VAL A 127 -20.79 -26.37 -1.21
N GLN A 128 -21.51 -25.37 -1.74
CA GLN A 128 -22.69 -25.64 -2.58
C GLN A 128 -22.33 -26.41 -3.86
N LEU A 129 -21.21 -26.08 -4.50
CA LEU A 129 -20.75 -26.77 -5.71
C LEU A 129 -20.25 -28.19 -5.43
N MET A 130 -19.55 -28.38 -4.31
CA MET A 130 -18.95 -29.68 -3.95
C MET A 130 -19.97 -30.64 -3.32
N TRP A 131 -21.09 -30.11 -2.80
CA TRP A 131 -22.14 -30.94 -2.18
C TRP A 131 -23.54 -30.69 -2.76
N PRO A 132 -23.79 -31.03 -4.03
CA PRO A 132 -25.10 -30.83 -4.67
C PRO A 132 -26.26 -31.52 -3.94
N ARG A 133 -26.01 -32.71 -3.39
CA ARG A 133 -27.02 -33.45 -2.59
C ARG A 133 -27.34 -32.80 -1.26
N GLY A 134 -26.55 -31.85 -0.79
CA GLY A 134 -26.76 -31.08 0.43
C GLY A 134 -27.45 -29.77 0.21
N ALA A 135 -27.96 -29.45 -0.97
CA ALA A 135 -28.53 -28.16 -1.32
C ALA A 135 -29.65 -27.72 -0.36
N ASP A 136 -30.55 -28.64 0.03
CA ASP A 136 -31.65 -28.33 0.96
C ASP A 136 -31.14 -28.08 2.38
N PHE A 137 -30.12 -28.82 2.80
CA PHE A 137 -29.44 -28.60 4.08
C PHE A 137 -28.80 -27.21 4.12
N LEU A 138 -28.07 -26.84 3.09
CA LEU A 138 -27.36 -25.55 3.00
C LEU A 138 -28.32 -24.34 2.96
N ARG A 139 -29.58 -24.52 2.58
CA ARG A 139 -30.62 -23.48 2.65
C ARG A 139 -31.09 -23.19 4.07
N LYS A 140 -30.89 -24.12 5.02
CA LYS A 140 -31.27 -23.93 6.42
C LYS A 140 -30.57 -22.73 7.05
N ALA A 141 -31.25 -22.04 7.96
CA ALA A 141 -30.73 -20.86 8.64
C ALA A 141 -29.48 -21.18 9.48
N GLY A 142 -29.44 -22.33 10.16
CA GLY A 142 -28.29 -22.80 10.94
C GLY A 142 -27.07 -23.05 10.07
N ALA A 143 -27.24 -23.75 8.94
CA ALA A 143 -26.15 -24.03 8.01
C ALA A 143 -25.55 -22.73 7.44
N LYS A 144 -26.36 -21.77 7.02
CA LYS A 144 -25.89 -20.44 6.62
C LYS A 144 -25.15 -19.75 7.76
N ARG A 145 -25.63 -19.82 8.98
CA ARG A 145 -25.04 -19.18 10.15
C ARG A 145 -23.68 -19.75 10.52
N ILE A 146 -23.36 -20.99 10.20
CA ILE A 146 -22.00 -21.54 10.34
C ILE A 146 -20.97 -20.64 9.61
N PHE A 147 -21.28 -20.18 8.41
CA PHE A 147 -20.39 -19.30 7.64
C PHE A 147 -20.41 -17.85 8.13
N PHE A 148 -21.51 -17.36 8.74
CA PHE A 148 -21.76 -15.94 9.05
C PHE A 148 -21.58 -15.50 10.46
N TYR A 149 -21.57 -16.41 11.41
CA TYR A 149 -21.49 -16.03 12.81
C TYR A 149 -20.34 -15.03 13.08
N GLY A 150 -20.63 -13.99 13.84
CA GLY A 150 -19.66 -12.96 14.23
C GLY A 150 -19.41 -11.86 13.19
N ILE A 151 -20.26 -11.69 12.16
CA ILE A 151 -20.21 -10.57 11.23
C ILE A 151 -21.28 -9.55 11.63
N GLY A 152 -20.84 -8.37 12.14
CA GLY A 152 -21.67 -7.16 12.33
C GLY A 152 -22.76 -7.17 13.41
N ASN A 153 -23.28 -5.96 13.74
CA ASN A 153 -24.37 -5.71 14.68
C ASN A 153 -25.75 -6.15 14.18
N ASN A 154 -26.75 -6.23 15.07
CA ASN A 154 -28.05 -6.86 14.85
C ASN A 154 -28.85 -6.41 13.61
N GLN A 155 -28.78 -5.14 13.19
CA GLN A 155 -29.41 -4.65 11.95
C GLN A 155 -28.65 -5.07 10.68
N ALA A 156 -27.33 -5.25 10.78
CA ALA A 156 -26.50 -5.80 9.71
C ALA A 156 -26.72 -7.31 9.49
N ARG A 157 -27.36 -8.01 10.43
CA ARG A 157 -27.56 -9.48 10.35
C ARG A 157 -28.59 -9.91 9.30
N GLU A 158 -29.65 -9.13 9.06
CA GLU A 158 -30.65 -9.46 8.02
C GLU A 158 -30.20 -9.00 6.63
N LEU A 159 -29.63 -7.82 6.54
CA LEU A 159 -28.98 -7.32 5.32
C LEU A 159 -27.80 -8.21 4.90
N SER A 160 -27.06 -8.76 5.85
CA SER A 160 -25.93 -9.66 5.55
C SER A 160 -26.37 -11.03 5.02
N ARG A 161 -27.56 -11.54 5.35
CA ARG A 161 -28.04 -12.86 4.87
C ARG A 161 -28.45 -12.84 3.39
N SER A 162 -29.18 -11.81 2.94
CA SER A 162 -29.52 -11.66 1.52
C SER A 162 -28.29 -11.34 0.68
N ARG A 163 -27.45 -10.46 1.19
CA ARG A 163 -26.18 -10.06 0.57
C ARG A 163 -25.20 -11.23 0.42
N LEU A 164 -25.17 -12.17 1.40
CA LEU A 164 -24.34 -13.36 1.25
C LEU A 164 -24.82 -14.29 0.14
N SER A 165 -26.11 -14.52 0.10
CA SER A 165 -26.64 -15.40 -0.93
C SER A 165 -26.38 -14.81 -2.33
N GLN A 166 -26.40 -13.50 -2.47
CA GLN A 166 -26.05 -12.77 -3.70
C GLN A 166 -24.55 -12.89 -3.99
N GLU A 167 -23.69 -12.62 -3.00
CA GLU A 167 -22.23 -12.74 -3.15
C GLU A 167 -21.81 -14.18 -3.44
N ALA A 168 -22.40 -15.17 -2.75
CA ALA A 168 -22.09 -16.56 -3.03
C ALA A 168 -22.56 -17.02 -4.43
N ALA A 169 -23.69 -16.46 -4.92
CA ALA A 169 -24.11 -16.70 -6.30
C ALA A 169 -23.12 -16.09 -7.30
N ALA A 170 -22.71 -14.84 -7.06
CA ALA A 170 -21.71 -14.18 -7.88
C ALA A 170 -20.36 -14.94 -7.92
N TRP A 171 -19.91 -15.45 -6.76
CA TRP A 171 -18.73 -16.31 -6.72
C TRP A 171 -18.90 -17.62 -7.49
N ARG A 172 -20.06 -18.29 -7.34
CA ARG A 172 -20.35 -19.55 -8.05
C ARG A 172 -20.28 -19.37 -9.56
N ASP A 173 -20.77 -18.25 -10.08
CA ASP A 173 -20.74 -17.94 -11.50
C ASP A 173 -19.31 -17.63 -12.01
N ARG A 174 -18.41 -17.24 -11.10
CA ARG A 174 -16.99 -16.98 -11.37
C ARG A 174 -16.11 -18.23 -11.31
N ILE A 175 -16.49 -19.27 -10.57
CA ILE A 175 -15.71 -20.49 -10.45
C ILE A 175 -15.77 -21.28 -11.76
N GLY A 176 -14.65 -21.31 -12.50
CA GLY A 176 -14.55 -22.00 -13.78
C GLY A 176 -14.45 -23.53 -13.66
N PRO A 177 -14.66 -24.26 -14.77
CA PRO A 177 -14.65 -25.76 -14.78
C PRO A 177 -13.33 -26.36 -14.27
N ALA A 178 -12.18 -25.74 -14.60
CA ALA A 178 -10.87 -26.20 -14.12
C ALA A 178 -10.78 -26.14 -12.58
N ALA A 179 -11.23 -25.04 -11.98
CA ALA A 179 -11.27 -24.89 -10.54
C ALA A 179 -12.21 -25.91 -9.86
N VAL A 180 -13.36 -26.18 -10.48
CA VAL A 180 -14.30 -27.21 -9.99
C VAL A 180 -13.65 -28.59 -9.99
N THR A 181 -12.86 -28.94 -10.99
CA THR A 181 -12.15 -30.22 -11.06
C THR A 181 -11.11 -30.32 -9.95
N VAL A 182 -10.24 -29.33 -9.81
CA VAL A 182 -9.22 -29.29 -8.75
C VAL A 182 -9.87 -29.36 -7.35
N LEU A 183 -10.92 -28.58 -7.12
CA LEU A 183 -11.64 -28.63 -5.84
C LEU A 183 -12.23 -30.01 -5.56
N ARG A 184 -12.81 -30.67 -6.56
CA ARG A 184 -13.39 -32.01 -6.38
C ARG A 184 -12.35 -33.02 -5.96
N ASP A 185 -11.16 -32.98 -6.54
CA ASP A 185 -10.08 -33.88 -6.19
C ASP A 185 -9.57 -33.62 -4.76
N LEU A 186 -9.35 -32.34 -4.40
CA LEU A 186 -8.95 -31.97 -3.05
C LEU A 186 -9.99 -32.32 -1.98
N PHE A 187 -11.29 -32.15 -2.26
CA PHE A 187 -12.34 -32.59 -1.32
C PHE A 187 -12.41 -34.12 -1.18
N ARG A 188 -12.05 -34.86 -2.24
CA ARG A 188 -11.95 -36.31 -2.19
C ARG A 188 -10.75 -36.76 -1.32
N GLU A 189 -9.59 -36.11 -1.53
CA GLU A 189 -8.39 -36.33 -0.69
C GLU A 189 -8.69 -36.07 0.78
N ALA A 190 -9.25 -34.88 1.08
CA ALA A 190 -9.61 -34.51 2.45
C ALA A 190 -10.60 -35.49 3.11
N ARG A 191 -11.52 -36.08 2.32
CA ARG A 191 -12.41 -37.08 2.83
C ARG A 191 -11.66 -38.36 3.23
N ILE A 192 -10.75 -38.85 2.40
CA ILE A 192 -9.94 -40.02 2.67
C ILE A 192 -9.07 -39.80 3.91
N GLU A 193 -8.37 -38.67 3.98
CA GLU A 193 -7.52 -38.29 5.11
C GLU A 193 -8.32 -38.24 6.43
N ARG A 194 -9.54 -37.71 6.41
CA ARG A 194 -10.41 -37.66 7.58
C ARG A 194 -10.87 -39.08 8.00
N GLU A 195 -11.24 -39.92 7.04
CA GLU A 195 -11.64 -41.32 7.29
C GLU A 195 -10.47 -42.11 7.92
N GLU A 196 -9.25 -41.96 7.41
CA GLU A 196 -8.04 -42.59 7.96
C GLU A 196 -7.72 -42.16 9.40
N ASN A 197 -8.01 -40.90 9.71
CA ASN A 197 -7.80 -40.32 11.05
C ASN A 197 -9.03 -40.47 11.97
N GLY A 198 -10.04 -41.25 11.59
CA GLY A 198 -11.24 -41.47 12.38
C GLY A 198 -12.11 -40.22 12.62
N ARG A 199 -11.98 -39.21 11.77
CA ARG A 199 -12.74 -37.97 11.85
C ARG A 199 -13.99 -38.03 10.97
N PRO A 200 -15.11 -37.40 11.39
CA PRO A 200 -16.29 -37.30 10.54
C PRO A 200 -15.98 -36.54 9.24
N SER A 201 -16.72 -36.84 8.17
CA SER A 201 -16.57 -36.04 6.94
C SER A 201 -16.94 -34.58 7.17
N ILE A 202 -16.42 -33.65 6.32
CA ILE A 202 -16.77 -32.24 6.37
C ILE A 202 -18.29 -32.03 6.38
N TRP A 203 -19.01 -32.88 5.63
CA TRP A 203 -20.47 -32.81 5.52
C TRP A 203 -21.19 -33.27 6.80
N ASP A 204 -20.68 -34.29 7.47
CA ASP A 204 -21.24 -34.78 8.72
C ASP A 204 -20.95 -33.82 9.86
N GLU A 205 -19.74 -33.26 9.93
CA GLU A 205 -19.38 -32.21 10.90
C GLU A 205 -20.26 -30.96 10.73
N MET A 206 -20.58 -30.56 9.50
CA MET A 206 -21.53 -29.47 9.27
C MET A 206 -22.95 -29.81 9.74
N ARG A 207 -23.39 -31.07 9.60
CA ARG A 207 -24.69 -31.52 10.10
C ARG A 207 -24.73 -31.51 11.62
N GLU A 208 -23.66 -31.92 12.28
CA GLU A 208 -23.53 -31.89 13.74
C GLU A 208 -23.56 -30.45 14.31
N LEU A 209 -22.92 -29.50 13.62
CA LEU A 209 -22.90 -28.11 14.03
C LEU A 209 -24.21 -27.35 13.77
N GLU A 210 -24.98 -27.73 12.74
CA GLU A 210 -26.16 -26.98 12.31
C GLU A 210 -27.18 -26.72 13.43
N PRO A 211 -27.59 -27.69 14.28
CA PRO A 211 -28.55 -27.47 15.34
C PRO A 211 -28.12 -26.41 16.36
N ALA A 212 -26.82 -26.32 16.66
CA ALA A 212 -26.28 -25.31 17.56
C ALA A 212 -26.41 -23.92 16.95
N PHE A 213 -26.11 -23.79 15.67
CA PHE A 213 -26.19 -22.52 14.93
C PHE A 213 -27.63 -22.14 14.52
N ALA A 214 -28.57 -23.09 14.54
CA ALA A 214 -30.00 -22.81 14.35
C ALA A 214 -30.64 -22.15 15.59
N ARG A 215 -30.16 -22.49 16.80
CA ARG A 215 -30.64 -21.90 18.05
C ARG A 215 -30.37 -20.40 18.10
N ARG A 216 -31.23 -19.64 18.77
CA ARG A 216 -31.03 -18.21 19.03
C ARG A 216 -30.25 -17.92 20.31
N SER A 217 -29.93 -18.96 21.11
CA SER A 217 -29.14 -18.89 22.34
C SER A 217 -27.65 -18.61 22.06
N GLU A 218 -26.94 -18.22 23.10
CA GLU A 218 -25.50 -18.05 23.06
C GLU A 218 -24.81 -19.39 22.74
N LEU A 219 -23.82 -19.37 21.84
CA LEU A 219 -23.09 -20.56 21.44
C LEU A 219 -22.04 -20.92 22.49
N LEU A 220 -21.81 -22.20 22.71
CA LEU A 220 -20.78 -22.69 23.59
C LEU A 220 -19.37 -22.45 22.98
N PRO A 221 -18.34 -22.23 23.82
CA PRO A 221 -16.96 -22.09 23.33
C PRO A 221 -16.51 -23.24 22.43
N ALA A 222 -16.86 -24.49 22.77
CA ALA A 222 -16.51 -25.67 21.99
C ALA A 222 -17.16 -25.65 20.59
N GLU A 223 -18.42 -25.19 20.48
CA GLU A 223 -19.14 -25.08 19.19
C GLU A 223 -18.49 -24.01 18.30
N LEU A 224 -17.99 -22.95 18.92
CA LEU A 224 -17.26 -21.89 18.21
C LEU A 224 -15.87 -22.37 17.74
N GLU A 225 -15.20 -23.14 18.56
CA GLU A 225 -13.87 -23.70 18.27
C GLU A 225 -13.95 -24.72 17.14
N GLN A 226 -14.91 -25.66 17.20
CA GLN A 226 -15.17 -26.63 16.14
C GLN A 226 -15.51 -25.95 14.81
N ARG A 227 -16.38 -24.93 14.84
CA ARG A 227 -16.68 -24.13 13.66
C ARG A 227 -15.43 -23.45 13.09
N GLN A 228 -14.57 -22.88 13.94
CA GLN A 228 -13.35 -22.21 13.49
C GLN A 228 -12.38 -23.20 12.83
N ALA A 229 -12.22 -24.39 13.39
CA ALA A 229 -11.43 -25.46 12.82
C ALA A 229 -11.95 -25.86 11.43
N LEU A 230 -13.26 -26.09 11.30
CA LEU A 230 -13.91 -26.46 10.04
C LEU A 230 -13.73 -25.37 8.95
N LEU A 231 -13.95 -24.10 9.28
CA LEU A 231 -13.73 -23.00 8.33
C LEU A 231 -12.25 -22.84 7.99
N GLY A 232 -11.35 -23.07 8.93
CA GLY A 232 -9.91 -23.11 8.72
C GLY A 232 -9.51 -24.16 7.68
N GLU A 233 -9.99 -25.38 7.83
CA GLU A 233 -9.75 -26.48 6.90
C GLU A 233 -10.32 -26.21 5.50
N LEU A 234 -11.54 -25.70 5.40
CA LEU A 234 -12.13 -25.28 4.13
C LEU A 234 -11.30 -24.20 3.43
N ARG A 235 -10.75 -23.25 4.19
CA ARG A 235 -9.86 -22.21 3.65
C ARG A 235 -8.54 -22.79 3.16
N GLN A 236 -8.00 -23.80 3.83
CA GLN A 236 -6.81 -24.52 3.37
C GLN A 236 -7.06 -25.25 2.05
N LEU A 237 -8.19 -25.94 1.92
CA LEU A 237 -8.57 -26.59 0.65
C LEU A 237 -8.68 -25.58 -0.49
N LEU A 238 -9.27 -24.40 -0.24
CA LEU A 238 -9.33 -23.33 -1.22
C LEU A 238 -7.95 -22.78 -1.58
N ALA A 239 -7.06 -22.62 -0.60
CA ALA A 239 -5.71 -22.14 -0.86
C ALA A 239 -4.90 -23.16 -1.66
N ARG A 240 -5.00 -24.46 -1.33
CA ARG A 240 -4.40 -25.55 -2.13
C ARG A 240 -4.96 -25.55 -3.56
N ALA A 241 -6.26 -25.35 -3.73
CA ALA A 241 -6.86 -25.21 -5.05
C ALA A 241 -6.31 -24.01 -5.82
N GLY A 242 -6.15 -22.87 -5.14
CA GLY A 242 -5.52 -21.67 -5.72
C GLY A 242 -4.08 -21.92 -6.16
N VAL A 243 -3.29 -22.64 -5.37
CA VAL A 243 -1.92 -23.05 -5.73
C VAL A 243 -1.92 -23.93 -6.98
N ASN A 244 -2.81 -24.92 -7.05
CA ASN A 244 -2.88 -25.85 -8.20
C ASN A 244 -3.39 -25.18 -9.49
N LEU A 245 -4.09 -24.06 -9.38
CA LEU A 245 -4.56 -23.29 -10.54
C LEU A 245 -3.51 -22.29 -11.08
N LEU A 246 -2.57 -21.89 -10.21
CA LEU A 246 -1.42 -21.07 -10.59
C LEU A 246 -0.29 -21.95 -11.12
N ARG A 247 0.39 -21.43 -12.11
CA ARG A 247 1.58 -22.05 -12.72
C ARG A 247 2.71 -21.04 -12.65
N PRO A 248 3.22 -20.71 -11.45
CA PRO A 248 4.15 -19.61 -11.33
C PRO A 248 5.45 -19.91 -12.10
N ASP A 249 5.74 -19.08 -13.09
CA ASP A 249 7.01 -19.09 -13.81
C ASP A 249 8.07 -18.31 -13.04
N LEU A 250 7.65 -17.17 -12.44
CA LEU A 250 8.50 -16.34 -11.61
C LEU A 250 7.78 -15.94 -10.32
N VAL A 251 8.40 -16.23 -9.18
CA VAL A 251 7.98 -15.76 -7.85
C VAL A 251 8.98 -14.75 -7.33
N ILE A 252 8.53 -13.54 -7.04
CA ILE A 252 9.33 -12.47 -6.44
C ILE A 252 8.91 -12.29 -4.99
N MET A 253 9.85 -12.40 -4.07
CA MET A 253 9.61 -12.21 -2.63
C MET A 253 10.32 -10.95 -2.15
N ASP A 254 9.56 -9.89 -1.94
CA ASP A 254 10.08 -8.59 -1.51
C ASP A 254 10.08 -8.45 0.01
N GLU A 255 11.21 -7.97 0.56
CA GLU A 255 11.45 -7.90 2.01
C GLU A 255 11.23 -9.27 2.69
N PHE A 256 11.72 -10.34 2.07
CA PHE A 256 11.48 -11.73 2.46
C PHE A 256 11.91 -12.05 3.90
N GLN A 257 12.88 -11.32 4.44
CA GLN A 257 13.36 -11.50 5.83
C GLN A 257 12.25 -11.31 6.88
N ARG A 258 11.15 -10.66 6.52
CA ARG A 258 9.98 -10.50 7.41
C ARG A 258 9.13 -11.76 7.53
N PHE A 259 9.35 -12.73 6.68
CA PHE A 259 8.66 -14.01 6.66
C PHE A 259 9.60 -15.17 6.31
N ALA A 260 10.88 -15.02 6.68
CA ALA A 260 11.92 -16.01 6.44
C ALA A 260 11.60 -17.37 7.08
N ASP A 261 10.89 -17.39 8.22
CA ASP A 261 10.45 -18.62 8.88
C ASP A 261 9.61 -19.53 7.97
N LEU A 262 8.87 -18.94 7.01
CA LEU A 262 8.10 -19.70 6.02
C LEU A 262 8.98 -20.37 4.97
N LEU A 263 10.23 -19.95 4.83
CA LEU A 263 11.21 -20.52 3.90
C LEU A 263 12.07 -21.63 4.53
N ASP A 264 12.00 -21.82 5.86
CA ASP A 264 12.77 -22.89 6.52
C ASP A 264 12.25 -24.26 6.06
N PRO A 265 13.10 -25.06 5.39
CA PRO A 265 12.70 -26.40 4.91
C PRO A 265 12.29 -27.37 6.01
N ARG A 266 12.71 -27.10 7.25
CA ARG A 266 12.44 -27.94 8.42
C ARG A 266 11.18 -27.53 9.19
N SER A 267 10.55 -26.43 8.81
CA SER A 267 9.32 -25.97 9.47
C SER A 267 8.14 -26.89 9.15
N ASP A 268 7.50 -27.39 10.17
CA ASP A 268 6.25 -28.17 10.07
C ASP A 268 5.01 -27.27 10.02
N ASP A 269 5.20 -25.94 10.03
CA ASP A 269 4.08 -25.00 9.90
C ASP A 269 3.36 -25.18 8.56
N GLN A 270 2.05 -25.27 8.61
CA GLN A 270 1.18 -25.43 7.43
C GLN A 270 1.37 -24.32 6.40
N ALA A 271 1.63 -23.08 6.85
CA ALA A 271 1.91 -21.96 5.96
C ALA A 271 3.24 -22.14 5.22
N ALA A 272 4.27 -22.64 5.91
CA ALA A 272 5.56 -22.96 5.30
C ALA A 272 5.45 -24.12 4.30
N GLN A 273 4.68 -25.16 4.63
CA GLN A 273 4.41 -26.28 3.73
C GLN A 273 3.68 -25.81 2.45
N LEU A 274 2.64 -24.97 2.59
CA LEU A 274 1.89 -24.45 1.45
C LEU A 274 2.79 -23.58 0.56
N LEU A 275 3.62 -22.70 1.16
CA LEU A 275 4.56 -21.88 0.40
C LEU A 275 5.60 -22.75 -0.33
N ARG A 276 6.15 -23.79 0.33
CA ARG A 276 7.06 -24.75 -0.32
C ARG A 276 6.40 -25.44 -1.50
N THR A 277 5.19 -25.96 -1.32
CA THR A 277 4.41 -26.57 -2.43
C THR A 277 4.26 -25.58 -3.57
N PHE A 278 3.95 -24.33 -3.27
CA PHE A 278 3.75 -23.28 -4.24
C PHE A 278 5.02 -22.96 -5.08
N ILE A 279 6.19 -22.87 -4.45
CA ILE A 279 7.45 -22.54 -5.14
C ILE A 279 8.18 -23.75 -5.71
N SER A 280 7.82 -24.97 -5.29
CA SER A 280 8.40 -26.21 -5.79
C SER A 280 7.47 -26.98 -6.73
N ALA A 281 6.30 -26.41 -7.07
CA ALA A 281 5.36 -27.03 -7.98
C ALA A 281 5.97 -27.09 -9.39
N GLU A 282 6.45 -28.28 -9.76
CA GLU A 282 6.74 -28.59 -11.15
C GLU A 282 5.41 -28.79 -11.87
N HIS A 283 5.01 -27.84 -12.66
CA HIS A 283 3.82 -27.96 -13.47
C HIS A 283 4.18 -28.65 -14.78
N PRO A 284 3.53 -29.78 -15.14
CA PRO A 284 3.86 -30.54 -16.37
C PRO A 284 3.79 -29.72 -17.66
N ASP A 285 2.99 -28.65 -17.62
CA ASP A 285 2.78 -27.77 -18.78
C ASP A 285 3.77 -26.58 -18.83
N ASN A 286 4.61 -26.38 -17.82
CA ASN A 286 5.60 -25.30 -17.84
C ASN A 286 6.88 -25.75 -18.57
N VAL A 287 7.41 -24.89 -19.43
CA VAL A 287 8.65 -25.17 -20.18
C VAL A 287 9.88 -25.22 -19.24
N ALA A 288 9.81 -24.57 -18.10
CA ALA A 288 10.89 -24.51 -17.12
C ALA A 288 10.34 -24.55 -15.68
N PRO A 289 11.17 -24.98 -14.71
CA PRO A 289 10.77 -24.95 -13.31
C PRO A 289 10.61 -23.50 -12.83
N THR A 290 9.73 -23.32 -11.83
CA THR A 290 9.47 -22.01 -11.19
C THR A 290 10.77 -21.34 -10.74
N LYS A 291 10.97 -20.10 -11.15
CA LYS A 291 12.09 -19.25 -10.73
C LYS A 291 11.72 -18.42 -9.50
N VAL A 292 12.62 -18.28 -8.54
CA VAL A 292 12.40 -17.53 -7.31
C VAL A 292 13.42 -16.43 -7.13
N LEU A 293 12.96 -15.17 -7.13
CA LEU A 293 13.78 -14.00 -6.88
C LEU A 293 13.49 -13.47 -5.46
N LEU A 294 14.49 -13.51 -4.60
CA LEU A 294 14.42 -12.87 -3.29
C LEU A 294 14.99 -11.45 -3.37
N LEU A 295 14.29 -10.49 -2.74
CA LEU A 295 14.74 -9.11 -2.61
C LEU A 295 14.83 -8.76 -1.11
N SER A 296 15.98 -8.21 -0.70
CA SER A 296 16.20 -7.75 0.66
C SER A 296 17.23 -6.64 0.70
N ALA A 297 17.08 -5.68 1.63
CA ALA A 297 18.12 -4.71 1.92
C ALA A 297 19.07 -5.19 3.02
N THR A 298 18.63 -6.12 3.84
CA THR A 298 19.35 -6.59 5.03
C THR A 298 19.28 -8.11 5.16
N PRO A 299 19.87 -8.85 4.20
CA PRO A 299 19.84 -10.31 4.22
C PRO A 299 20.67 -10.90 5.38
N TYR A 300 21.57 -10.09 5.94
CA TYR A 300 22.50 -10.48 7.01
C TYR A 300 22.90 -9.27 7.87
N ARG A 301 22.88 -9.42 9.20
CA ARG A 301 23.42 -8.45 10.17
C ARG A 301 24.64 -9.05 10.86
N TRP A 302 25.81 -8.42 10.68
CA TRP A 302 27.07 -8.90 11.25
C TRP A 302 27.19 -8.76 12.77
N PHE A 303 26.51 -7.76 13.32
CA PHE A 303 26.58 -7.43 14.74
C PHE A 303 25.17 -7.21 15.30
N ASP A 304 24.79 -8.06 16.24
CA ASP A 304 23.69 -7.80 17.14
C ASP A 304 24.29 -7.52 18.52
N SER A 305 23.89 -6.38 19.10
CA SER A 305 24.28 -6.00 20.46
C SER A 305 23.69 -6.94 21.55
N SER A 306 22.73 -7.77 21.17
CA SER A 306 22.05 -8.72 22.06
C SER A 306 22.77 -10.08 22.22
N GLY A 307 23.83 -10.35 21.46
CA GLY A 307 24.65 -11.56 21.60
C GLY A 307 23.96 -12.89 21.28
N GLN A 308 22.78 -12.88 20.69
CA GLN A 308 22.09 -14.09 20.29
C GLN A 308 22.42 -14.47 18.84
N GLY A 309 22.93 -15.69 18.63
CA GLY A 309 23.37 -16.21 17.32
C GLY A 309 22.28 -16.48 16.29
N SER A 310 21.07 -15.92 16.42
CA SER A 310 19.94 -16.20 15.54
C SER A 310 20.17 -15.71 14.10
N HIS A 311 20.78 -14.56 13.90
CA HIS A 311 20.92 -13.97 12.56
C HIS A 311 21.87 -14.73 11.62
N HIS A 312 22.88 -15.41 12.17
CA HIS A 312 23.77 -16.26 11.36
C HIS A 312 23.05 -17.52 10.88
N SER A 313 22.26 -18.14 11.77
CA SER A 313 21.44 -19.30 11.41
C SER A 313 20.38 -18.95 10.37
N ASP A 314 19.77 -17.77 10.45
CA ASP A 314 18.77 -17.29 9.50
C ASP A 314 19.38 -17.09 8.11
N PHE A 315 20.62 -16.54 8.06
CA PHE A 315 21.34 -16.40 6.80
C PHE A 315 21.71 -17.75 6.18
N LEU A 316 22.20 -18.70 6.99
CA LEU A 316 22.48 -20.07 6.51
C LEU A 316 21.22 -20.79 6.04
N SER A 317 20.09 -20.56 6.71
CA SER A 317 18.79 -21.09 6.25
C SER A 317 18.37 -20.47 4.91
N THR A 318 18.63 -19.19 4.72
CA THR A 318 18.41 -18.51 3.42
C THR A 318 19.31 -19.08 2.33
N LEU A 319 20.59 -19.29 2.62
CA LEU A 319 21.52 -19.93 1.65
C LEU A 319 21.08 -21.36 1.32
N ARG A 320 20.68 -22.14 2.30
CA ARG A 320 20.12 -23.49 2.09
C ARG A 320 18.90 -23.45 1.18
N PHE A 321 18.01 -22.49 1.40
CA PHE A 321 16.86 -22.27 0.52
C PHE A 321 17.32 -21.92 -0.90
N LEU A 322 18.28 -21.00 -1.08
CA LEU A 322 18.78 -20.59 -2.39
C LEU A 322 19.45 -21.74 -3.15
N HIS A 323 20.11 -22.65 -2.46
CA HIS A 323 20.71 -23.85 -3.04
C HIS A 323 19.75 -25.03 -3.17
N GLY A 324 18.42 -24.81 -3.05
CA GLY A 324 17.43 -25.86 -3.25
C GLY A 324 17.41 -26.94 -2.18
N GLY A 325 18.06 -26.72 -1.05
CA GLY A 325 18.21 -27.71 0.05
C GLY A 325 19.55 -28.45 0.03
N ASP A 326 20.40 -28.24 -1.00
CA ASP A 326 21.74 -28.83 -1.05
C ASP A 326 22.61 -28.22 0.05
N GLN A 327 23.20 -29.09 0.89
CA GLN A 327 23.97 -28.67 2.05
C GLN A 327 25.44 -28.39 1.69
N ASP A 328 26.01 -29.06 0.70
CA ASP A 328 27.43 -28.93 0.34
C ASP A 328 27.86 -27.51 -0.03
N PRO A 329 27.11 -26.75 -0.85
CA PRO A 329 27.45 -25.35 -1.12
C PRO A 329 27.28 -24.43 0.11
N VAL A 330 26.34 -24.77 1.01
CA VAL A 330 26.12 -24.01 2.25
C VAL A 330 27.33 -24.17 3.17
N ASP A 331 27.80 -25.40 3.34
CA ASP A 331 28.95 -25.72 4.19
C ASP A 331 30.24 -25.07 3.65
N ARG A 332 30.47 -25.06 2.32
CA ARG A 332 31.58 -24.33 1.71
C ARG A 332 31.50 -22.83 1.99
N THR A 333 30.30 -22.24 1.87
CA THR A 333 30.10 -20.82 2.14
C THR A 333 30.30 -20.50 3.61
N GLU A 334 29.81 -21.34 4.51
CA GLU A 334 30.03 -21.19 5.95
C GLU A 334 31.52 -21.26 6.33
N GLN A 335 32.22 -22.22 5.76
CA GLN A 335 33.66 -22.35 5.96
C GLN A 335 34.43 -21.12 5.42
N ALA A 336 34.07 -20.63 4.24
CA ALA A 336 34.70 -19.43 3.67
C ALA A 336 34.46 -18.19 4.53
N LEU A 337 33.23 -18.01 5.06
CA LEU A 337 32.90 -16.94 6.00
C LEU A 337 33.62 -17.09 7.35
N ALA A 338 33.79 -18.31 7.84
CA ALA A 338 34.55 -18.59 9.07
C ALA A 338 36.06 -18.24 8.88
N ASN A 339 36.63 -18.60 7.75
CA ASN A 339 38.00 -18.26 7.39
C ASN A 339 38.18 -16.73 7.29
N LEU A 340 37.23 -16.02 6.67
CA LEU A 340 37.24 -14.55 6.62
C LEU A 340 37.19 -13.93 8.01
N ARG A 341 36.31 -14.42 8.89
CA ARG A 341 36.27 -13.94 10.28
C ARG A 341 37.58 -14.19 11.04
N ALA A 342 38.17 -15.36 10.86
CA ALA A 342 39.46 -15.67 11.47
C ALA A 342 40.57 -14.74 10.97
N SER A 343 40.65 -14.51 9.66
CA SER A 343 41.62 -13.62 9.03
C SER A 343 41.44 -12.16 9.49
N LEU A 344 40.21 -11.69 9.64
CA LEU A 344 39.91 -10.33 10.16
C LEU A 344 40.30 -10.17 11.64
N ARG A 345 40.21 -11.24 12.45
CA ARG A 345 40.63 -11.21 13.87
C ARG A 345 42.14 -11.28 14.04
N SER A 346 42.82 -11.97 13.15
CA SER A 346 44.26 -12.12 13.15
C SER A 346 44.99 -11.07 12.30
N ALA A 347 44.31 -10.03 11.83
CA ALA A 347 44.81 -9.08 10.86
C ALA A 347 46.14 -8.50 11.21
N SER A 348 47.17 -8.95 10.49
CA SER A 348 48.49 -8.33 10.39
C SER A 348 48.35 -7.01 9.61
N PRO A 349 49.22 -6.01 9.81
CA PRO A 349 49.19 -4.73 9.10
C PRO A 349 49.19 -4.81 7.55
N SER A 350 49.59 -5.96 7.00
CA SER A 350 49.61 -6.17 5.54
C SER A 350 48.29 -6.57 4.91
N GLY A 351 47.26 -6.96 5.67
CA GLY A 351 45.87 -7.18 5.18
C GLY A 351 45.66 -8.24 4.08
N SER A 352 46.72 -8.83 3.53
CA SER A 352 46.63 -9.71 2.35
C SER A 352 45.79 -10.97 2.56
N GLY A 353 45.88 -11.60 3.71
CA GLY A 353 45.13 -12.83 4.00
C GLY A 353 43.58 -12.58 4.19
N ALA A 354 43.22 -11.39 4.67
CA ALA A 354 41.79 -11.04 4.81
C ALA A 354 41.16 -10.73 3.45
N ALA A 355 41.90 -10.09 2.53
CA ALA A 355 41.43 -9.81 1.17
C ALA A 355 41.19 -11.10 0.36
N GLU A 356 42.14 -12.07 0.46
CA GLU A 356 41.99 -13.36 -0.19
C GLU A 356 40.83 -14.18 0.36
N ALA A 357 40.66 -14.21 1.70
CA ALA A 357 39.54 -14.87 2.33
C ALA A 357 38.21 -14.21 1.97
N ALA A 358 38.17 -12.88 1.81
CA ALA A 358 37.00 -12.14 1.36
C ALA A 358 36.61 -12.49 -0.08
N GLU A 359 37.57 -12.61 -0.97
CA GLU A 359 37.35 -12.99 -2.37
C GLU A 359 36.80 -14.42 -2.47
N LEU A 360 37.32 -15.37 -1.72
CA LEU A 360 36.81 -16.74 -1.69
C LEU A 360 35.34 -16.78 -1.19
N ALA A 361 35.05 -16.08 -0.13
CA ALA A 361 33.67 -15.98 0.36
C ALA A 361 32.73 -15.30 -0.68
N SER A 362 33.23 -14.29 -1.37
CA SER A 362 32.49 -13.59 -2.42
C SER A 362 32.19 -14.49 -3.62
N ILE A 363 33.13 -15.35 -4.04
CA ILE A 363 32.94 -16.30 -5.14
C ILE A 363 31.78 -17.28 -4.83
N GLU A 364 31.77 -17.85 -3.61
CA GLU A 364 30.65 -18.76 -3.23
C GLU A 364 29.32 -18.03 -3.17
N LEU A 365 29.26 -16.82 -2.61
CA LEU A 365 28.05 -16.05 -2.50
C LEU A 365 27.50 -15.59 -3.86
N ARG A 366 28.37 -15.16 -4.79
CA ARG A 366 27.97 -14.69 -6.13
C ARG A 366 27.23 -15.73 -6.96
N ARG A 367 27.33 -17.01 -6.61
CA ARG A 367 26.59 -18.10 -7.29
C ARG A 367 25.08 -17.97 -7.13
N VAL A 368 24.61 -17.42 -6.00
CA VAL A 368 23.19 -17.36 -5.63
C VAL A 368 22.72 -15.99 -5.20
N MET A 369 23.63 -15.00 -5.12
CA MET A 369 23.25 -13.65 -4.73
C MET A 369 24.10 -12.56 -5.35
N VAL A 370 23.53 -11.39 -5.46
CA VAL A 370 24.22 -10.14 -5.79
C VAL A 370 23.91 -9.09 -4.75
N ARG A 371 24.89 -8.25 -4.45
CA ARG A 371 24.76 -7.11 -3.57
C ARG A 371 25.39 -5.88 -4.20
N THR A 372 24.61 -4.83 -4.35
CA THR A 372 25.08 -3.51 -4.72
C THR A 372 25.06 -2.62 -3.48
N GLU A 373 26.15 -1.91 -3.25
CA GLU A 373 26.30 -0.94 -2.18
C GLU A 373 26.34 0.46 -2.76
N ARG A 374 25.95 1.45 -1.98
CA ARG A 374 26.06 2.85 -2.42
C ARG A 374 27.52 3.19 -2.61
N LEU A 375 27.83 3.78 -3.75
CA LEU A 375 29.13 4.39 -3.95
C LEU A 375 29.23 5.62 -3.05
N SER A 376 30.21 5.65 -2.18
CA SER A 376 30.48 6.83 -1.38
C SER A 376 31.11 7.90 -2.26
N SER A 377 30.52 9.10 -2.29
CA SER A 377 31.14 10.28 -2.90
C SER A 377 32.22 10.90 -1.98
N THR A 378 32.38 10.37 -0.77
CA THR A 378 33.34 10.78 0.24
C THR A 378 34.21 9.58 0.66
N PRO A 379 35.40 9.79 1.26
CA PRO A 379 36.23 8.72 1.82
C PRO A 379 35.48 7.88 2.89
N ASP A 380 34.48 8.47 3.56
CA ASP A 380 33.58 7.76 4.47
C ASP A 380 32.38 7.20 3.70
N ARG A 381 32.20 5.88 3.77
CA ARG A 381 31.05 5.17 3.18
C ARG A 381 29.70 5.76 3.58
N ASN A 382 29.59 6.28 4.79
CA ASN A 382 28.38 6.89 5.35
C ASN A 382 28.37 8.42 5.23
N GLY A 383 29.30 9.02 4.49
CA GLY A 383 29.45 10.48 4.40
C GLY A 383 28.21 11.22 3.86
N MET A 384 27.26 10.50 3.27
CA MET A 384 25.93 11.04 2.91
C MET A 384 24.90 10.93 4.04
N LEU A 385 25.23 10.31 5.17
CA LEU A 385 24.34 10.12 6.30
C LEU A 385 24.85 10.96 7.47
N CYS A 386 23.97 11.71 8.09
CA CYS A 386 24.21 12.39 9.35
C CYS A 386 23.37 11.71 10.42
N GLU A 387 24.01 11.02 11.38
CA GLU A 387 23.33 10.46 12.53
C GLU A 387 23.15 11.57 13.57
N VAL A 388 21.89 11.93 13.82
CA VAL A 388 21.52 12.93 14.84
C VAL A 388 20.88 12.17 16.01
N ARG A 389 21.42 12.39 17.22
CA ARG A 389 20.82 11.93 18.46
C ARG A 389 20.14 13.09 19.14
N GLU A 390 18.86 12.97 19.37
CA GLU A 390 18.08 13.96 20.08
C GLU A 390 17.47 13.36 21.35
N ASP A 391 17.59 14.10 22.45
CA ASP A 391 16.98 13.72 23.71
C ASP A 391 15.48 14.08 23.67
N ILE A 392 14.65 13.14 24.05
CA ILE A 392 13.20 13.30 24.11
C ILE A 392 12.81 13.45 25.58
N ASN A 393 12.25 14.62 25.95
CA ASN A 393 11.81 14.89 27.31
C ASN A 393 10.53 14.12 27.65
N VAL A 394 10.57 13.43 28.79
CA VAL A 394 9.40 12.80 29.40
C VAL A 394 8.77 13.78 30.39
N GLU A 395 7.49 14.03 30.25
CA GLU A 395 6.70 14.94 31.07
C GLU A 395 5.79 14.17 32.04
N GLN A 396 5.26 14.86 33.03
CA GLN A 396 4.30 14.27 33.97
C GLN A 396 3.10 13.65 33.26
N LEU A 397 2.59 14.29 32.21
CA LEU A 397 1.50 13.81 31.38
C LEU A 397 1.76 12.42 30.80
N ASP A 398 3.00 12.11 30.45
CA ASP A 398 3.35 10.80 29.88
C ASP A 398 3.22 9.68 30.91
N ILE A 399 3.60 9.97 32.15
CA ILE A 399 3.48 9.04 33.26
C ILE A 399 2.00 8.84 33.62
N GLU A 400 1.26 9.93 33.69
CA GLU A 400 -0.19 9.89 33.95
C GLU A 400 -0.95 9.11 32.88
N GLY A 401 -0.63 9.35 31.59
CA GLY A 401 -1.19 8.62 30.46
C GLY A 401 -0.86 7.14 30.48
N TYR A 402 0.37 6.78 30.88
CA TYR A 402 0.77 5.39 31.06
C TYR A 402 -0.04 4.70 32.16
N LEU A 403 -0.12 5.31 33.34
CA LEU A 403 -0.86 4.76 34.49
C LEU A 403 -2.37 4.67 34.19
N ALA A 404 -2.91 5.63 33.47
CA ALA A 404 -4.30 5.60 33.05
C ALA A 404 -4.56 4.46 32.04
N ALA A 405 -3.66 4.26 31.06
CA ALA A 405 -3.75 3.18 30.10
C ALA A 405 -3.69 1.80 30.76
N GLU A 406 -2.83 1.64 31.76
CA GLU A 406 -2.70 0.38 32.51
C GLU A 406 -3.96 0.09 33.34
N ARG A 407 -4.49 1.07 34.07
CA ARG A 407 -5.77 0.96 34.78
C ARG A 407 -6.93 0.63 33.85
N LEU A 408 -6.97 1.25 32.66
CA LEU A 408 -7.98 0.93 31.65
C LEU A 408 -7.85 -0.51 31.16
N ALA A 409 -6.62 -0.96 30.92
CA ALA A 409 -6.35 -2.33 30.49
C ALA A 409 -6.78 -3.38 31.53
N GLU A 410 -6.49 -3.14 32.80
CA GLU A 410 -6.93 -3.99 33.90
C GLU A 410 -8.47 -4.07 33.96
N ARG A 411 -9.14 -2.91 33.93
CA ARG A 411 -10.62 -2.84 33.91
C ARG A 411 -11.24 -3.59 32.74
N LEU A 412 -10.57 -3.56 31.58
CA LEU A 412 -11.00 -4.25 30.37
C LEU A 412 -10.48 -5.69 30.28
N GLN A 413 -9.70 -6.15 31.27
CA GLN A 413 -9.05 -7.45 31.27
C GLN A 413 -8.24 -7.71 30.00
N SER A 414 -7.57 -6.67 29.48
CA SER A 414 -6.78 -6.70 28.25
C SER A 414 -5.30 -6.57 28.59
N PRO A 415 -4.50 -7.64 28.51
CA PRO A 415 -3.07 -7.56 28.81
C PRO A 415 -2.28 -6.83 27.71
N GLY A 416 -1.09 -6.31 28.07
CA GLY A 416 -0.10 -5.85 27.10
C GLY A 416 -0.29 -4.44 26.53
N VAL A 417 -0.93 -3.52 27.29
CA VAL A 417 -1.16 -2.13 26.81
C VAL A 417 0.12 -1.29 26.85
N VAL A 418 1.11 -1.62 27.67
CA VAL A 418 2.35 -0.84 27.84
C VAL A 418 3.10 -0.63 26.54
N GLU A 419 3.32 -1.69 25.78
CA GLU A 419 4.02 -1.59 24.50
C GLU A 419 3.21 -0.82 23.46
N LEU A 420 1.89 -0.94 23.52
CA LEU A 420 0.98 -0.23 22.63
C LEU A 420 0.94 1.26 22.98
N TRP A 421 0.94 1.62 24.26
CA TRP A 421 0.97 3.01 24.70
C TRP A 421 2.21 3.76 24.22
N LYS A 422 3.39 3.14 24.25
CA LYS A 422 4.63 3.74 23.75
C LYS A 422 4.55 4.20 22.29
N THR A 423 3.71 3.55 21.50
CA THR A 423 3.60 3.76 20.05
C THR A 423 2.34 4.48 19.62
N ALA A 424 1.28 4.37 20.42
CA ALA A 424 -0.03 4.91 20.10
C ALA A 424 -0.75 5.33 21.39
N PRO A 425 -0.68 6.61 21.77
CA PRO A 425 -1.59 7.13 22.77
C PRO A 425 -3.02 6.92 22.28
N TRP A 426 -3.96 6.83 23.21
CA TRP A 426 -5.39 6.61 22.91
C TRP A 426 -5.71 5.32 22.14
N ILE A 427 -4.92 4.26 22.33
CA ILE A 427 -5.10 2.98 21.62
C ILE A 427 -6.53 2.46 21.67
N ALA A 428 -7.21 2.68 22.82
CA ALA A 428 -8.59 2.23 23.00
C ALA A 428 -9.59 2.92 22.06
N ASN A 429 -9.29 4.13 21.60
CA ASN A 429 -10.12 4.87 20.64
C ASN A 429 -9.78 4.54 19.17
N ILE A 430 -8.47 4.36 18.86
CA ILE A 430 -7.99 4.32 17.49
C ILE A 430 -7.56 2.92 17.02
N GLY A 431 -7.50 1.96 17.94
CA GLY A 431 -6.99 0.61 17.68
C GLY A 431 -8.02 -0.35 17.08
N ASP A 432 -8.39 -0.18 15.81
CA ASP A 432 -9.28 -1.12 15.12
C ASP A 432 -8.74 -2.55 15.18
N ASN A 433 -9.60 -3.51 15.54
CA ASN A 433 -9.28 -4.92 15.72
C ASN A 433 -8.31 -5.22 16.90
N TYR A 434 -8.13 -4.29 17.82
CA TYR A 434 -7.45 -4.55 19.08
C TYR A 434 -8.47 -4.92 20.16
N LYS A 435 -8.13 -5.93 20.97
CA LYS A 435 -9.02 -6.42 22.05
C LYS A 435 -9.43 -5.31 23.04
N VAL A 436 -8.56 -4.34 23.27
CA VAL A 436 -8.83 -3.21 24.18
C VAL A 436 -9.94 -2.33 23.60
N THR A 437 -9.91 -2.04 22.31
CA THR A 437 -10.93 -1.22 21.62
C THR A 437 -12.28 -1.93 21.57
N ASP A 438 -12.27 -3.22 21.19
CA ASP A 438 -13.50 -4.02 21.11
C ASP A 438 -14.16 -4.14 22.49
N ARG A 439 -13.38 -4.35 23.55
CA ARG A 439 -13.88 -4.46 24.93
C ARG A 439 -14.35 -3.12 25.49
N LEU A 440 -13.69 -2.02 25.14
CA LEU A 440 -14.13 -0.69 25.49
C LEU A 440 -15.51 -0.42 24.88
N GLY A 441 -15.68 -0.65 23.57
CA GLY A 441 -16.95 -0.48 22.85
C GLY A 441 -18.08 -1.26 23.51
N GLN A 442 -17.87 -2.55 23.79
CA GLN A 442 -18.84 -3.40 24.47
C GLN A 442 -19.23 -2.92 25.88
N ARG A 443 -18.29 -2.35 26.64
CA ARG A 443 -18.56 -1.82 27.97
C ARG A 443 -19.22 -0.45 27.96
N VAL A 444 -18.82 0.42 27.03
CA VAL A 444 -19.47 1.74 26.85
C VAL A 444 -20.91 1.59 26.43
N GLU A 445 -21.24 0.60 25.58
CA GLU A 445 -22.63 0.28 25.23
C GLU A 445 -23.46 -0.18 26.44
N ARG A 446 -22.84 -0.85 27.43
CA ARG A 446 -23.53 -1.37 28.63
C ARG A 446 -23.65 -0.35 29.76
N ASP A 447 -22.72 0.54 29.90
CA ASP A 447 -22.66 1.47 31.06
C ASP A 447 -21.90 2.76 30.75
N ARG A 448 -22.51 3.63 29.94
CA ARG A 448 -21.95 4.91 29.51
C ARG A 448 -21.57 5.83 30.69
N SER A 449 -22.28 5.71 31.83
CA SER A 449 -22.11 6.59 32.98
C SER A 449 -20.87 6.31 33.82
N LYS A 450 -20.26 5.13 33.70
CA LYS A 450 -19.07 4.71 34.47
C LYS A 450 -17.74 5.03 33.81
N PHE A 451 -17.74 5.49 32.56
CA PHE A 451 -16.53 5.92 31.90
C PHE A 451 -16.33 7.42 32.09
N MET A 452 -15.32 7.77 32.85
CA MET A 452 -14.90 9.18 33.00
C MET A 452 -14.21 9.60 31.69
N TRP A 453 -14.85 10.49 30.96
CA TRP A 453 -14.37 11.02 29.67
C TRP A 453 -13.08 11.87 29.78
N ASN A 454 -12.66 12.23 31.00
CA ASN A 454 -11.43 12.95 31.30
C ASN A 454 -10.24 12.01 31.61
N ASP A 455 -10.27 10.78 31.14
CA ASP A 455 -9.17 9.83 31.33
C ASP A 455 -8.05 10.14 30.34
N PRO A 456 -6.80 10.41 30.78
CA PRO A 456 -5.68 10.73 29.90
C PRO A 456 -5.33 9.63 28.89
N SER A 457 -5.79 8.40 29.10
CA SER A 457 -5.63 7.29 28.16
C SER A 457 -6.67 7.28 27.03
N LEU A 458 -7.69 8.14 27.11
CA LEU A 458 -8.77 8.26 26.14
C LEU A 458 -8.70 9.59 25.41
N LEU A 459 -9.05 9.57 24.14
CA LEU A 459 -9.16 10.76 23.31
C LEU A 459 -10.48 11.50 23.62
N ASP A 460 -10.38 12.76 23.96
CA ASP A 460 -11.56 13.62 24.09
C ASP A 460 -12.13 13.99 22.72
N ILE A 461 -13.22 13.34 22.34
CA ILE A 461 -13.87 13.53 21.05
C ILE A 461 -14.49 14.93 20.93
N ASN A 462 -14.92 15.54 22.05
CA ASN A 462 -15.47 16.89 22.02
C ASN A 462 -14.36 17.92 21.75
N ALA A 463 -13.20 17.75 22.38
CA ALA A 463 -12.01 18.56 22.07
C ALA A 463 -11.58 18.42 20.61
N VAL A 464 -11.60 17.20 20.07
CA VAL A 464 -11.32 16.94 18.64
C VAL A 464 -12.33 17.67 17.74
N SER A 465 -13.62 17.62 18.09
CA SER A 465 -14.68 18.23 17.29
C SER A 465 -14.64 19.76 17.27
N SER A 466 -14.07 20.37 18.31
CA SER A 466 -13.91 21.83 18.43
C SER A 466 -12.52 22.34 18.03
N PHE A 467 -11.63 21.47 17.54
CA PHE A 467 -10.21 21.80 17.29
C PHE A 467 -9.48 22.38 18.51
N ALA A 468 -9.92 21.98 19.72
CA ALA A 468 -9.25 22.36 20.96
C ALA A 468 -7.89 21.69 21.10
N GLU A 469 -7.03 22.26 21.93
CA GLU A 469 -5.75 21.63 22.26
C GLU A 469 -5.98 20.30 22.98
N ILE A 470 -5.36 19.24 22.49
CA ILE A 470 -5.44 17.88 23.06
C ILE A 470 -4.11 17.54 23.69
N PRO A 471 -4.09 17.20 24.99
CA PRO A 471 -2.90 16.72 25.66
C PRO A 471 -2.44 15.41 25.00
N ILE A 472 -1.18 15.33 24.61
CA ILE A 472 -0.62 14.15 23.92
C ILE A 472 0.32 13.43 24.90
N PRO A 473 -0.11 12.34 25.57
CA PRO A 473 0.70 11.58 26.52
C PRO A 473 1.68 10.63 25.82
N SER A 474 2.49 11.18 24.92
CA SER A 474 3.51 10.45 24.19
C SER A 474 4.65 11.38 23.80
N PRO A 475 5.83 11.26 24.44
CA PRO A 475 6.96 12.16 24.22
C PRO A 475 7.44 12.11 22.75
N ARG A 476 7.46 10.92 22.14
CA ARG A 476 7.86 10.74 20.73
C ARG A 476 6.89 11.42 19.76
N LEU A 477 5.60 11.32 20.01
CA LEU A 477 4.60 11.94 19.13
C LEU A 477 4.60 13.47 19.28
N ARG A 478 4.73 14.01 20.52
CA ARG A 478 4.90 15.45 20.75
C ARG A 478 6.14 15.99 20.05
N TRP A 479 7.27 15.32 20.20
CA TRP A 479 8.52 15.68 19.50
C TRP A 479 8.32 15.71 17.98
N LEU A 480 7.68 14.70 17.41
CA LEU A 480 7.44 14.61 15.98
C LEU A 480 6.51 15.73 15.48
N ILE A 481 5.44 16.02 16.23
CA ILE A 481 4.51 17.11 15.94
C ILE A 481 5.23 18.46 15.98
N HIS A 482 6.02 18.73 17.01
CA HIS A 482 6.80 19.94 17.11
C HIS A 482 7.79 20.10 15.92
N ARG A 483 8.48 19.01 15.59
CA ARG A 483 9.45 18.99 14.49
C ARG A 483 8.81 19.18 13.11
N ILE A 484 7.62 18.68 12.87
CA ILE A 484 6.95 18.72 11.57
C ILE A 484 5.96 19.88 11.50
N VAL A 485 4.99 19.87 12.39
CA VAL A 485 3.87 20.84 12.36
C VAL A 485 4.31 22.17 12.93
N GLY A 486 5.05 22.17 14.05
CA GLY A 486 5.61 23.37 14.65
C GLY A 486 6.59 24.12 13.75
N ALA A 487 7.34 23.41 12.92
CA ALA A 487 8.24 24.01 11.92
C ALA A 487 7.55 24.39 10.60
N GLY A 488 6.24 24.16 10.46
CA GLY A 488 5.51 24.49 9.22
C GLY A 488 5.64 23.48 8.08
N TRP A 489 6.33 22.35 8.28
CA TRP A 489 6.59 21.36 7.22
C TRP A 489 5.32 20.73 6.63
N HIS A 490 4.22 20.70 7.36
CA HIS A 490 2.92 20.21 6.87
C HIS A 490 2.40 21.01 5.68
N ARG A 491 2.81 22.28 5.53
CA ARG A 491 2.47 23.14 4.38
C ARG A 491 3.18 22.74 3.09
N LEU A 492 4.25 21.94 3.20
CA LEU A 492 5.06 21.49 2.09
C LEU A 492 4.67 20.09 1.57
N VAL A 493 3.62 19.48 2.10
CA VAL A 493 3.18 18.10 1.71
C VAL A 493 2.91 18.00 0.20
N TRP A 494 2.43 19.06 -0.41
CA TRP A 494 2.07 19.12 -1.82
C TRP A 494 3.26 19.33 -2.76
N MET A 495 4.40 19.73 -2.23
CA MET A 495 5.58 19.98 -3.04
C MET A 495 6.33 18.68 -3.31
N PRO A 496 6.57 18.31 -4.56
CA PRO A 496 7.57 17.32 -4.87
C PRO A 496 8.95 17.81 -4.40
N PRO A 497 9.87 16.93 -4.01
CA PRO A 497 11.25 17.29 -3.73
C PRO A 497 11.92 17.68 -5.05
N SER A 498 11.82 18.93 -5.42
CA SER A 498 12.36 19.49 -6.66
C SER A 498 13.34 20.62 -6.34
N ARG A 499 14.24 20.87 -7.28
CA ARG A 499 15.13 22.02 -7.21
C ARG A 499 14.30 23.31 -7.29
N PRO A 500 14.54 24.33 -6.43
CA PRO A 500 13.82 25.59 -6.54
C PRO A 500 14.16 26.29 -7.86
N TYR A 501 13.15 26.75 -8.57
CA TYR A 501 13.29 27.49 -9.82
C TYR A 501 13.52 28.99 -9.63
N TYR A 502 13.16 29.50 -8.45
CA TYR A 502 13.30 30.91 -8.04
C TYR A 502 13.61 30.96 -6.55
N ALA A 503 14.01 32.16 -6.06
CA ALA A 503 14.28 32.33 -4.64
C ALA A 503 13.03 32.09 -3.79
N THR A 504 13.12 31.13 -2.92
CA THR A 504 12.03 30.71 -2.04
C THR A 504 11.89 31.63 -0.83
N GLN A 505 10.71 31.68 -0.23
CA GLN A 505 10.41 32.47 0.96
C GLN A 505 9.72 31.62 2.02
N ASN A 506 9.73 32.08 3.29
CA ASN A 506 9.07 31.45 4.43
C ASN A 506 9.49 29.96 4.63
N GLU A 507 8.51 29.09 4.84
CA GLU A 507 8.73 27.65 5.04
C GLU A 507 9.45 27.00 3.87
N PHE A 508 9.22 27.48 2.66
CA PHE A 508 9.90 26.98 1.45
C PHE A 508 11.40 27.32 1.45
N ASP A 509 11.77 28.52 1.92
CA ASP A 509 13.16 28.92 2.07
C ASP A 509 13.85 28.11 3.16
N LEU A 510 13.17 27.90 4.30
CA LEU A 510 13.66 27.04 5.36
C LEU A 510 13.90 25.62 4.86
N ALA A 511 12.98 25.06 4.06
CA ALA A 511 13.13 23.75 3.45
C ALA A 511 14.32 23.70 2.50
N ALA A 512 14.47 24.69 1.64
CA ALA A 512 15.57 24.76 0.68
C ALA A 512 16.94 24.83 1.37
N ARG A 513 17.05 25.62 2.45
CA ARG A 513 18.30 25.76 3.21
C ARG A 513 18.63 24.54 4.05
N SER A 514 17.65 23.92 4.68
CA SER A 514 17.86 22.74 5.54
C SER A 514 18.01 21.44 4.77
N GLY A 515 17.61 21.42 3.48
CA GLY A 515 17.60 20.21 2.67
C GLY A 515 16.59 19.13 3.12
N ILE A 516 15.73 19.43 4.11
CA ILE A 516 14.74 18.50 4.65
C ILE A 516 13.42 18.69 3.91
N THR A 517 12.92 17.65 3.29
CA THR A 517 11.63 17.70 2.58
C THR A 517 10.61 16.69 3.12
N LYS A 518 11.04 15.57 3.66
CA LYS A 518 10.18 14.47 4.12
C LYS A 518 10.76 13.80 5.35
N GLN A 519 9.86 13.32 6.22
CA GLN A 519 10.21 12.49 7.38
C GLN A 519 9.73 11.06 7.14
N LEU A 520 10.59 10.08 7.43
CA LEU A 520 10.26 8.67 7.32
C LEU A 520 10.38 8.03 8.71
N VAL A 521 9.29 7.47 9.20
CA VAL A 521 9.22 6.80 10.50
C VAL A 521 9.09 5.31 10.30
N PHE A 522 9.99 4.55 10.90
CA PHE A 522 9.94 3.09 10.91
C PHE A 522 9.37 2.59 12.22
N SER A 523 8.43 1.66 12.14
CA SER A 523 7.87 0.98 13.32
C SER A 523 7.51 -0.47 12.98
N SER A 524 7.76 -1.38 13.90
CA SER A 524 7.27 -2.76 13.85
C SER A 524 5.79 -2.88 14.28
N TRP A 525 5.24 -1.85 14.92
CA TRP A 525 3.86 -1.84 15.41
C TRP A 525 2.87 -1.36 14.37
N ARG A 526 1.87 -2.19 14.07
CA ARG A 526 0.83 -1.90 13.06
C ARG A 526 0.00 -0.65 13.36
N ILE A 527 -0.15 -0.29 14.65
CA ILE A 527 -0.92 0.88 15.09
C ILE A 527 -0.14 2.19 14.97
N ALA A 528 1.21 2.15 15.02
CA ALA A 528 2.03 3.35 15.04
C ALA A 528 1.81 4.27 13.82
N PRO A 529 1.76 3.78 12.57
CA PRO A 529 1.46 4.65 11.42
C PRO A 529 0.12 5.37 11.54
N LYS A 530 -0.93 4.68 12.06
CA LYS A 530 -2.25 5.28 12.25
C LYS A 530 -2.23 6.36 13.32
N ALA A 531 -1.61 6.09 14.47
CA ALA A 531 -1.49 7.05 15.57
C ALA A 531 -0.72 8.30 15.16
N ILE A 532 0.40 8.14 14.45
CA ILE A 532 1.22 9.23 13.95
C ILE A 532 0.44 10.06 12.92
N ALA A 533 -0.21 9.42 11.96
CA ALA A 533 -1.00 10.10 10.95
C ALA A 533 -2.13 10.92 11.59
N LEU A 534 -2.88 10.35 12.53
CA LEU A 534 -3.95 11.04 13.25
C LEU A 534 -3.41 12.24 14.06
N GLY A 535 -2.33 12.04 14.83
CA GLY A 535 -1.75 13.11 15.66
C GLY A 535 -1.22 14.27 14.83
N LEU A 536 -0.47 13.99 13.76
CA LEU A 536 0.07 15.02 12.87
C LEU A 536 -1.03 15.75 12.08
N THR A 537 -2.01 15.00 11.55
CA THR A 537 -3.14 15.59 10.82
C THR A 537 -3.93 16.50 11.73
N TYR A 538 -4.28 16.04 12.94
CA TYR A 538 -5.02 16.86 13.89
C TYR A 538 -4.26 18.13 14.29
N ALA A 539 -2.96 18.02 14.58
CA ALA A 539 -2.13 19.18 14.92
C ALA A 539 -2.04 20.18 13.77
N ALA A 540 -1.95 19.71 12.52
CA ALA A 540 -1.96 20.56 11.34
C ALA A 540 -3.33 21.25 11.14
N GLU A 541 -4.43 20.51 11.30
CA GLU A 541 -5.78 21.04 11.23
C GLU A 541 -6.04 22.09 12.32
N GLN A 542 -5.56 21.84 13.54
CA GLN A 542 -5.66 22.77 14.64
C GLN A 542 -4.94 24.10 14.33
N GLN A 543 -3.78 24.07 13.69
CA GLN A 543 -3.10 25.30 13.24
C GLN A 543 -3.87 26.04 12.15
N ILE A 544 -4.56 25.34 11.27
CA ILE A 544 -5.33 25.94 10.18
C ILE A 544 -6.66 26.52 10.68
N TYR A 545 -7.35 25.78 11.53
CA TYR A 545 -8.71 26.13 11.98
C TYR A 545 -8.76 26.73 13.39
N GLY A 546 -7.70 26.65 14.15
CA GLY A 546 -7.33 27.13 15.48
C GLY A 546 -8.41 27.65 16.45
N PRO A 547 -8.14 27.73 17.73
CA PRO A 547 -9.14 28.10 18.76
C PRO A 547 -9.61 29.58 18.71
N GLY A 548 -9.15 30.36 17.72
CA GLY A 548 -9.53 31.77 17.55
C GLY A 548 -10.80 32.02 16.72
N ARG A 549 -11.38 30.99 16.12
CA ARG A 549 -12.71 31.07 15.50
C ARG A 549 -13.69 30.37 16.43
N SER A 550 -14.08 31.05 17.49
CA SER A 550 -15.32 30.73 18.20
C SER A 550 -16.44 30.76 17.16
N PRO A 551 -17.26 29.70 17.01
CA PRO A 551 -18.46 29.78 16.19
C PRO A 551 -19.26 30.97 16.72
N SER A 552 -19.71 31.86 15.84
CA SER A 552 -20.77 32.79 16.22
C SER A 552 -21.97 31.98 16.72
N GLU A 553 -22.80 32.53 17.62
CA GLU A 553 -23.97 31.82 18.15
C GLU A 553 -24.91 31.30 17.05
N GLU A 554 -24.80 31.77 15.81
CA GLU A 554 -25.47 31.27 14.61
C GLU A 554 -24.78 30.02 14.00
N ASP A 555 -23.55 29.68 14.39
CA ASP A 555 -22.77 28.55 13.87
C ASP A 555 -22.79 27.33 14.80
N THR A 556 -23.85 27.14 15.58
CA THR A 556 -24.02 26.01 16.55
C THR A 556 -24.02 24.61 15.92
N GLU A 557 -23.92 24.49 14.61
CA GLU A 557 -23.72 23.22 13.87
C GLU A 557 -22.28 23.01 13.36
N TRP A 558 -21.28 23.55 14.04
CA TRP A 558 -19.88 23.17 13.78
C TRP A 558 -19.61 21.72 14.24
N SER A 559 -20.17 20.78 13.52
CA SER A 559 -19.93 19.35 13.71
C SER A 559 -18.90 18.88 12.71
N ALA A 560 -18.23 17.75 13.04
CA ALA A 560 -17.40 17.02 12.09
C ALA A 560 -18.10 16.73 10.75
N THR A 561 -19.44 16.82 10.72
CA THR A 561 -20.30 16.71 9.54
C THR A 561 -20.14 17.92 8.62
N ARG A 562 -20.06 19.12 9.17
CA ARG A 562 -19.88 20.37 8.38
C ARG A 562 -18.45 20.48 7.83
N TYR A 563 -17.45 20.04 8.59
CA TYR A 563 -16.08 19.93 8.11
C TYR A 563 -15.99 19.01 6.89
N ARG A 564 -16.62 17.82 6.94
CA ARG A 564 -16.72 16.91 5.80
C ARG A 564 -17.52 17.48 4.62
N SER A 565 -18.51 18.33 4.87
CA SER A 565 -19.25 19.01 3.80
C SER A 565 -18.46 20.18 3.18
N GLN A 566 -17.42 20.66 3.84
CA GLN A 566 -16.49 21.68 3.34
C GLN A 566 -15.18 21.09 2.78
N GLU A 567 -15.07 19.76 2.64
CA GLU A 567 -14.02 19.15 1.82
C GLU A 567 -14.14 19.70 0.38
N ARG A 568 -13.63 20.91 0.21
CA ARG A 568 -13.43 21.48 -1.13
C ARG A 568 -12.22 20.78 -1.71
N THR A 569 -12.46 19.91 -2.65
CA THR A 569 -11.39 19.43 -3.53
C THR A 569 -10.74 20.66 -4.18
N LEU A 570 -9.41 20.69 -4.23
CA LEU A 570 -8.65 21.76 -4.91
C LEU A 570 -9.12 21.98 -6.35
N LEU A 571 -9.63 20.95 -6.99
CA LEU A 571 -10.24 20.93 -8.31
C LEU A 571 -11.69 20.47 -8.19
N ASP A 572 -12.58 21.34 -7.71
CA ASP A 572 -14.03 21.09 -7.73
C ASP A 572 -14.59 21.54 -9.09
N LEU A 573 -14.81 20.58 -9.96
CA LEU A 573 -15.38 20.82 -11.28
C LEU A 573 -16.90 20.98 -11.16
N LYS A 574 -17.35 22.22 -10.94
CA LYS A 574 -18.77 22.54 -10.81
C LYS A 574 -19.47 22.57 -12.16
N VAL A 575 -20.69 22.09 -12.15
CA VAL A 575 -21.58 22.12 -13.30
C VAL A 575 -22.89 22.77 -12.88
N THR A 576 -23.40 23.69 -13.68
CA THR A 576 -24.69 24.33 -13.46
C THR A 576 -25.85 23.33 -13.54
N SER A 577 -27.04 23.72 -13.13
CA SER A 577 -28.25 22.90 -13.27
C SER A 577 -28.59 22.57 -14.73
N GLU A 578 -28.06 23.35 -15.68
CA GLU A 578 -28.20 23.15 -17.14
C GLU A 578 -27.09 22.24 -17.72
N GLY A 579 -26.19 21.74 -16.90
CA GLY A 579 -25.10 20.87 -17.34
C GLY A 579 -23.87 21.61 -17.93
N ARG A 580 -23.76 22.94 -17.77
CA ARG A 580 -22.63 23.73 -18.25
C ARG A 580 -21.51 23.79 -17.22
N ALA A 581 -20.28 23.87 -17.68
CA ALA A 581 -19.09 24.03 -16.81
C ALA A 581 -19.12 25.41 -16.10
N ASP A 582 -18.98 25.40 -14.76
CA ASP A 582 -19.01 26.62 -13.92
C ASP A 582 -17.67 26.90 -13.21
N SER A 583 -16.62 26.15 -13.52
CA SER A 583 -15.30 26.29 -12.92
C SER A 583 -14.16 26.15 -13.93
N LEU A 584 -14.30 26.82 -15.08
CA LEU A 584 -13.34 26.73 -16.20
C LEU A 584 -11.93 27.13 -15.78
N THR A 585 -11.74 28.19 -14.99
CA THR A 585 -10.42 28.63 -14.48
C THR A 585 -9.74 27.57 -13.63
N SER A 586 -10.48 26.89 -12.77
CA SER A 586 -9.94 25.77 -11.98
C SER A 586 -9.59 24.58 -12.87
N PHE A 587 -10.40 24.32 -13.89
CA PHE A 587 -10.12 23.25 -14.85
C PHE A 587 -8.88 23.52 -15.69
N MET A 588 -8.58 24.79 -16.00
CA MET A 588 -7.37 25.19 -16.73
C MET A 588 -6.08 24.76 -16.05
N LEU A 589 -6.05 24.61 -14.72
CA LEU A 589 -4.88 24.09 -14.00
C LEU A 589 -4.54 22.63 -14.37
N ALA A 590 -5.53 21.84 -14.74
CA ALA A 590 -5.39 20.44 -15.12
C ALA A 590 -5.41 20.20 -16.63
N ALA A 591 -5.86 21.19 -17.40
CA ALA A 591 -6.02 21.08 -18.86
C ALA A 591 -4.68 21.22 -19.60
N PRO A 592 -4.44 20.46 -20.70
CA PRO A 592 -3.19 20.57 -21.46
C PRO A 592 -3.18 21.85 -22.29
N PHE A 593 -2.27 22.76 -21.97
CA PHE A 593 -1.90 23.94 -22.76
C PHE A 593 -0.38 23.94 -22.95
N SER A 594 0.10 22.98 -23.76
CA SER A 594 1.54 22.70 -23.90
C SER A 594 2.31 23.88 -24.51
N GLY A 595 1.70 24.63 -25.41
CA GLY A 595 2.30 25.83 -26.00
C GLY A 595 2.51 26.93 -24.96
N LEU A 596 1.51 27.18 -24.09
CA LEU A 596 1.64 28.14 -23.00
C LEU A 596 2.75 27.71 -22.01
N ALA A 597 2.82 26.43 -21.67
CA ALA A 597 3.87 25.90 -20.80
C ALA A 597 5.27 26.00 -21.45
N ALA A 598 5.36 25.78 -22.76
CA ALA A 598 6.63 25.87 -23.49
C ALA A 598 7.16 27.29 -23.66
N LEU A 599 6.30 28.30 -23.60
CA LEU A 599 6.71 29.71 -23.65
C LEU A 599 7.50 30.14 -22.42
N ILE A 600 7.24 29.52 -21.29
CA ILE A 600 7.78 29.90 -19.98
C ILE A 600 8.59 28.75 -19.41
N ASP A 601 9.90 28.79 -19.55
CA ASP A 601 10.81 27.92 -18.84
C ASP A 601 11.21 28.56 -17.50
N PRO A 602 10.67 28.09 -16.36
CA PRO A 602 10.97 28.65 -15.06
C PRO A 602 12.45 28.50 -14.67
N LEU A 603 13.17 27.49 -15.22
CA LEU A 603 14.60 27.34 -14.98
C LEU A 603 15.42 28.41 -15.66
N SER A 604 15.09 28.77 -16.89
CA SER A 604 15.79 29.86 -17.62
C SER A 604 15.47 31.24 -17.07
N LEU A 605 14.22 31.48 -16.67
CA LEU A 605 13.79 32.74 -16.09
C LEU A 605 14.19 32.91 -14.62
N GLY A 606 14.38 31.82 -13.90
CA GLY A 606 14.73 31.83 -12.47
C GLY A 606 16.20 32.03 -12.18
N ASN A 607 17.08 31.86 -13.16
CA ASN A 607 18.52 32.00 -12.98
C ASN A 607 19.05 33.33 -13.61
N SER A 608 19.76 34.12 -12.83
CA SER A 608 20.52 35.21 -13.37
C SER A 608 21.85 34.78 -13.99
N ALA A 609 22.49 35.63 -14.76
CA ALA A 609 23.77 35.34 -15.44
C ALA A 609 24.90 34.97 -14.48
N ASP A 610 24.84 35.44 -13.24
CA ASP A 610 25.79 35.15 -12.17
C ASP A 610 25.44 33.93 -11.32
N GLY A 611 24.36 33.23 -11.67
CA GLY A 611 23.87 31.99 -10.98
C GLY A 611 23.04 32.26 -9.73
N ALA A 612 22.69 33.49 -9.43
CA ALA A 612 21.75 33.85 -8.37
C ALA A 612 20.31 33.54 -8.84
N LEU A 613 19.43 33.16 -7.90
CA LEU A 613 18.02 32.94 -8.19
C LEU A 613 17.25 34.28 -8.16
N HIS A 614 16.45 34.52 -9.19
CA HIS A 614 15.48 35.60 -9.20
C HIS A 614 14.34 35.35 -8.20
N THR A 615 13.74 36.42 -7.70
CA THR A 615 12.53 36.33 -6.89
C THR A 615 11.34 35.88 -7.75
N LEU A 616 10.31 35.29 -7.13
CA LEU A 616 9.07 34.96 -7.84
C LEU A 616 8.47 36.12 -8.58
N GLN A 617 8.56 37.35 -8.01
CA GLN A 617 8.04 38.58 -8.63
C GLN A 617 8.81 38.95 -9.92
N GLU A 618 10.11 38.78 -9.93
CA GLU A 618 10.93 38.99 -11.13
C GLU A 618 10.62 37.98 -12.22
N VAL A 619 10.49 36.71 -11.85
CA VAL A 619 10.09 35.63 -12.78
C VAL A 619 8.69 35.91 -13.36
N ARG A 620 7.72 36.30 -12.52
CA ARG A 620 6.37 36.68 -12.97
C ARG A 620 6.40 37.87 -13.94
N SER A 621 7.20 38.87 -13.65
CA SER A 621 7.32 40.07 -14.51
C SER A 621 7.94 39.72 -15.88
N ALA A 622 8.96 38.87 -15.90
CA ALA A 622 9.57 38.39 -17.12
C ALA A 622 8.59 37.55 -17.95
N ALA A 623 7.90 36.61 -17.30
CA ALA A 623 6.86 35.76 -17.93
C ALA A 623 5.71 36.59 -18.49
N ALA A 624 5.27 37.65 -17.76
CA ALA A 624 4.22 38.57 -18.24
C ALA A 624 4.65 39.31 -19.50
N SER A 625 5.90 39.72 -19.57
CA SER A 625 6.47 40.40 -20.76
C SER A 625 6.47 39.47 -21.97
N ILE A 626 6.85 38.19 -21.80
CA ILE A 626 6.87 37.17 -22.86
C ILE A 626 5.45 36.91 -23.36
N ILE A 627 4.51 36.61 -22.43
CA ILE A 627 3.12 36.33 -22.77
C ILE A 627 2.47 37.51 -23.46
N SER A 628 2.68 38.74 -22.97
CA SER A 628 2.15 39.97 -23.58
C SER A 628 2.67 40.16 -25.01
N ALA A 629 3.95 39.92 -25.24
CA ALA A 629 4.55 40.02 -26.57
C ALA A 629 3.95 38.99 -27.55
N GLN A 630 3.69 37.76 -27.08
CA GLN A 630 3.06 36.73 -27.89
C GLN A 630 1.59 37.04 -28.19
N LEU A 631 0.86 37.56 -27.19
CA LEU A 631 -0.55 37.93 -27.38
C LEU A 631 -0.72 39.12 -28.31
N ALA A 632 0.27 40.00 -28.43
CA ALA A 632 0.26 41.13 -29.38
C ALA A 632 0.20 40.71 -30.85
N ALA A 633 0.50 39.45 -31.17
CA ALA A 633 0.34 38.89 -32.51
C ALA A 633 -1.13 38.60 -32.89
N PHE A 634 -2.04 38.64 -31.91
CA PHE A 634 -3.45 38.34 -32.08
C PHE A 634 -4.28 39.63 -31.93
N ASP A 635 -5.40 39.70 -32.62
CA ASP A 635 -6.32 40.85 -32.52
C ASP A 635 -7.19 40.74 -31.25
N ILE A 636 -6.60 41.07 -30.09
CA ILE A 636 -7.25 41.05 -28.80
C ILE A 636 -7.73 42.45 -28.44
N PRO A 637 -9.04 42.66 -28.18
CA PRO A 637 -9.55 43.96 -27.81
C PRO A 637 -8.99 44.44 -26.44
N PRO A 638 -9.01 45.76 -26.17
CA PRO A 638 -8.56 46.29 -24.88
C PRO A 638 -9.29 45.68 -23.71
N ALA A 639 -8.57 45.33 -22.65
CA ALA A 639 -9.09 44.71 -21.44
C ALA A 639 -10.01 45.68 -20.66
N ALA A 640 -11.01 45.15 -19.98
CA ALA A 640 -11.98 45.90 -19.19
C ALA A 640 -12.23 45.23 -17.81
N ALA A 641 -12.66 46.01 -16.83
CA ALA A 641 -12.96 45.51 -15.48
C ALA A 641 -14.09 44.46 -15.45
N ALA A 642 -15.05 44.54 -16.37
CA ALA A 642 -16.12 43.57 -16.54
C ALA A 642 -15.87 42.71 -17.79
N GLY A 643 -14.67 42.14 -17.89
CA GLY A 643 -14.28 41.33 -19.03
C GLY A 643 -14.88 39.92 -19.00
N ASP A 644 -14.95 39.29 -20.16
CA ASP A 644 -15.44 37.91 -20.30
C ASP A 644 -14.35 36.92 -19.88
N VAL A 645 -14.59 36.14 -18.83
CA VAL A 645 -13.65 35.14 -18.27
C VAL A 645 -13.29 34.02 -19.25
N ARG A 646 -14.08 33.84 -20.31
CA ARG A 646 -13.76 32.85 -21.37
C ARG A 646 -12.48 33.22 -22.15
N TRP A 647 -12.04 34.48 -22.06
CA TRP A 647 -10.76 34.93 -22.61
C TRP A 647 -9.56 34.21 -22.02
N PHE A 648 -9.61 33.78 -20.74
CA PHE A 648 -8.53 32.98 -20.15
C PHE A 648 -8.27 31.71 -20.93
N VAL A 649 -9.34 30.98 -21.25
CA VAL A 649 -9.27 29.73 -22.03
C VAL A 649 -8.91 30.00 -23.47
N TYR A 650 -9.57 30.96 -24.09
CA TYR A 650 -9.33 31.31 -25.50
C TYR A 650 -7.91 31.74 -25.77
N ALA A 651 -7.36 32.64 -24.93
CA ALA A 651 -5.99 33.09 -25.05
C ALA A 651 -4.97 31.97 -24.79
N ALA A 652 -5.22 31.09 -23.81
CA ALA A 652 -4.37 29.94 -23.59
C ALA A 652 -4.34 28.98 -24.78
N ARG A 653 -5.47 28.80 -25.48
CA ARG A 653 -5.54 28.02 -26.75
C ARG A 653 -4.80 28.72 -27.88
N LEU A 654 -4.94 30.02 -28.05
CA LEU A 654 -4.17 30.77 -29.04
C LEU A 654 -2.66 30.61 -28.89
N LEU A 655 -2.19 30.55 -27.64
CA LEU A 655 -0.80 30.28 -27.30
C LEU A 655 -0.39 28.81 -27.39
N SER A 656 -1.34 27.91 -27.57
CA SER A 656 -1.12 26.46 -27.60
C SER A 656 -1.79 25.79 -28.81
N PRO A 657 -1.52 26.24 -30.06
CA PRO A 657 -2.21 25.74 -31.24
C PRO A 657 -1.95 24.25 -31.53
N ALA A 658 -0.86 23.69 -31.05
CA ALA A 658 -0.56 22.26 -31.20
C ALA A 658 -1.54 21.37 -30.43
N ASP A 659 -2.21 21.90 -29.41
CA ASP A 659 -3.16 21.15 -28.57
C ASP A 659 -4.57 21.12 -29.17
N ASP A 660 -4.86 21.91 -30.20
CA ASP A 660 -6.21 21.98 -30.80
C ASP A 660 -6.68 20.62 -31.36
N SER A 661 -5.76 19.82 -31.91
CA SER A 661 -6.06 18.47 -32.37
C SER A 661 -6.47 17.55 -31.19
N TRP A 662 -5.87 17.70 -30.04
CA TRP A 662 -6.24 16.98 -28.82
C TRP A 662 -7.63 17.41 -28.34
N TRP A 663 -7.88 18.71 -28.26
CA TRP A 663 -9.19 19.25 -27.86
C TRP A 663 -10.30 18.80 -28.81
N ALA A 664 -10.04 18.75 -30.10
CA ALA A 664 -11.00 18.26 -31.11
C ALA A 664 -11.27 16.75 -31.00
N SER A 665 -10.27 15.96 -30.59
CA SER A 665 -10.36 14.51 -30.42
C SER A 665 -10.84 14.09 -29.03
N ALA A 666 -10.74 14.96 -28.02
CA ALA A 666 -11.17 14.72 -26.64
C ALA A 666 -12.71 14.70 -26.52
N HIS A 667 -13.35 13.81 -27.30
CA HIS A 667 -14.80 13.67 -27.26
C HIS A 667 -15.22 13.06 -25.90
N PRO A 668 -16.31 13.55 -25.29
CA PRO A 668 -16.82 13.03 -24.02
C PRO A 668 -16.98 11.51 -23.95
N SER A 669 -17.28 10.86 -25.09
CA SER A 669 -17.38 9.41 -25.20
C SER A 669 -16.06 8.63 -25.17
N SER A 670 -14.92 9.31 -25.33
CA SER A 670 -13.59 8.68 -25.36
C SER A 670 -13.14 8.22 -23.96
N PHE A 671 -13.78 8.69 -22.89
CA PHE A 671 -13.49 8.30 -21.52
C PHE A 671 -14.39 7.14 -21.12
N ALA A 672 -13.95 5.89 -21.35
CA ALA A 672 -14.67 4.68 -20.96
C ALA A 672 -14.68 4.48 -19.43
N GLY A 673 -15.81 4.12 -18.82
CA GLY A 673 -15.98 3.89 -17.38
C GLY A 673 -17.42 4.18 -16.92
N ASP A 674 -17.72 3.97 -15.63
CA ASP A 674 -19.04 4.20 -15.05
C ASP A 674 -19.47 5.67 -15.09
N ASP A 675 -20.76 5.93 -15.27
CA ASP A 675 -21.37 7.29 -15.34
C ASP A 675 -21.45 7.94 -13.96
N THR A 676 -20.30 8.43 -13.48
CA THR A 676 -20.23 9.16 -12.18
C THR A 676 -20.48 10.66 -12.37
N LYS A 677 -20.83 11.35 -11.26
CA LYS A 677 -21.03 12.80 -11.24
C LYS A 677 -19.75 13.55 -11.66
N GLU A 678 -18.61 13.08 -11.16
CA GLU A 678 -17.28 13.65 -11.43
C GLU A 678 -16.93 13.54 -12.91
N ARG A 679 -17.26 12.42 -13.53
CA ARG A 679 -17.03 12.19 -14.96
C ARG A 679 -17.88 13.12 -15.82
N ARG A 680 -19.17 13.27 -15.50
CA ARG A 680 -20.05 14.22 -16.20
C ARG A 680 -19.54 15.65 -16.08
N ALA A 681 -19.05 16.03 -14.90
CA ALA A 681 -18.45 17.35 -14.71
C ALA A 681 -17.18 17.54 -15.56
N LEU A 682 -16.27 16.55 -15.58
CA LEU A 682 -15.08 16.57 -16.43
C LEU A 682 -15.43 16.68 -17.92
N GLN A 683 -16.40 15.89 -18.38
CA GLN A 683 -16.87 15.93 -19.77
C GLN A 683 -17.46 17.29 -20.15
N ALA A 684 -18.24 17.91 -19.25
CA ALA A 684 -18.78 19.24 -19.47
C ALA A 684 -17.68 20.30 -19.62
N HIS A 685 -16.62 20.23 -18.81
CA HIS A 685 -15.49 21.15 -18.89
C HIS A 685 -14.67 20.97 -20.17
N ILE A 686 -14.37 19.72 -20.54
CA ILE A 686 -13.69 19.42 -21.79
C ILE A 686 -14.49 19.94 -23.00
N GLY A 687 -15.79 19.64 -23.02
CA GLY A 687 -16.70 20.09 -24.08
C GLY A 687 -16.77 21.62 -24.16
N GLU A 688 -16.84 22.32 -23.03
CA GLU A 688 -16.87 23.77 -23.01
C GLU A 688 -15.55 24.36 -23.55
N VAL A 689 -14.37 23.89 -23.08
CA VAL A 689 -13.07 24.34 -23.59
C VAL A 689 -12.94 24.10 -25.08
N ALA A 690 -13.35 22.92 -25.57
CA ALA A 690 -13.29 22.60 -27.00
C ALA A 690 -14.21 23.50 -27.85
N SER A 691 -15.35 23.93 -27.28
CA SER A 691 -16.35 24.75 -27.97
C SER A 691 -16.09 26.26 -27.94
N ILE A 692 -15.17 26.75 -27.06
CA ILE A 692 -14.91 28.17 -26.94
C ILE A 692 -14.34 28.73 -28.25
N THR A 693 -15.12 29.61 -28.87
CA THR A 693 -14.73 30.49 -29.96
C THR A 693 -14.36 31.85 -29.38
N GLN A 694 -13.85 32.75 -30.20
CA GLN A 694 -13.50 34.11 -29.76
C GLN A 694 -14.64 34.77 -28.97
N PRO A 695 -14.41 35.12 -27.68
CA PRO A 695 -15.44 35.78 -26.90
C PRO A 695 -15.85 37.14 -27.49
N SER A 696 -17.13 37.47 -27.38
CA SER A 696 -17.69 38.70 -27.97
C SER A 696 -17.43 39.97 -27.13
N GLY A 697 -17.04 39.81 -25.87
CA GLY A 697 -16.71 40.91 -24.96
C GLY A 697 -15.22 41.16 -24.82
N PRO A 698 -14.82 42.23 -24.13
CA PRO A 698 -13.42 42.51 -23.84
C PRO A 698 -12.82 41.49 -22.86
N PRO A 699 -11.49 41.25 -22.90
CA PRO A 699 -10.81 40.40 -21.93
C PRO A 699 -10.80 41.05 -20.52
N PRO A 700 -10.69 40.26 -19.45
CA PRO A 700 -10.48 40.78 -18.11
C PRO A 700 -9.12 41.46 -17.97
N LEU A 701 -9.04 42.40 -17.01
CA LEU A 701 -7.80 43.18 -16.76
C LEU A 701 -6.62 42.30 -16.33
N ASP A 702 -6.90 41.19 -15.65
CA ASP A 702 -5.94 40.23 -15.13
C ASP A 702 -5.62 39.04 -16.10
N LEU A 703 -6.01 39.18 -17.40
CA LEU A 703 -5.79 38.12 -18.40
C LEU A 703 -4.33 37.63 -18.41
N VAL A 704 -3.38 38.56 -18.50
CA VAL A 704 -1.95 38.20 -18.58
C VAL A 704 -1.49 37.57 -17.26
N GLU A 705 -1.95 38.08 -16.13
CA GLU A 705 -1.58 37.57 -14.81
C GLU A 705 -2.04 36.14 -14.61
N VAL A 706 -3.27 35.83 -14.98
CA VAL A 706 -3.83 34.44 -14.93
C VAL A 706 -3.06 33.50 -15.86
N LEU A 707 -2.69 33.93 -17.05
CA LEU A 707 -1.89 33.12 -17.97
C LEU A 707 -0.47 32.89 -17.46
N VAL A 708 0.14 33.86 -16.78
CA VAL A 708 1.43 33.70 -16.09
C VAL A 708 1.33 32.67 -14.99
N ASP A 709 0.30 32.73 -14.16
CA ASP A 709 0.10 31.78 -13.08
C ASP A 709 -0.14 30.36 -13.62
N LEU A 710 -0.90 30.22 -14.68
CA LEU A 710 -1.11 28.94 -15.37
C LEU A 710 0.18 28.37 -15.96
N ALA A 711 1.03 29.22 -16.55
CA ALA A 711 2.30 28.78 -17.13
C ALA A 711 3.30 28.34 -16.04
N LEU A 712 3.41 29.12 -14.95
CA LEU A 712 4.32 28.84 -13.84
C LEU A 712 3.85 27.68 -12.93
N ALA A 713 2.54 27.41 -12.86
CA ALA A 713 2.00 26.26 -12.10
C ALA A 713 2.27 24.91 -12.78
N ARG A 714 2.83 24.89 -13.97
CA ARG A 714 3.10 23.67 -14.76
C ARG A 714 4.60 23.47 -14.90
N PRO A 715 5.15 22.41 -14.29
CA PRO A 715 6.55 22.06 -14.47
C PRO A 715 6.85 21.56 -15.88
#